data_bf80924bae614dd61a0124849517a406
#
_entry.id   bf80924bae614dd61a0124849517a406
#
_cell.length_a   1.000
_cell.length_b   1.000
_cell.length_c   1.000
_cell.angle_alpha   90.00
_cell.angle_beta   90.00
_cell.angle_gamma   90.00
#
_symmetry.space_group_name_H-M   'P 1'
#
loop_
_entity.id
_entity.type
_entity.pdbx_description
1 polymer ?
#
loop_
_entity_poly.entity_id
_entity_poly.type
_entity_poly.pdbx_seq_one_letter_code
_entity_poly.pdbx_strand_id
1 'polypeptide(L)'
;MQRTGFVEKLDRIQPYLLGAAALLLALCILFAGGEIGLSDNGDFSRVMRASSIARTVDDSRFVYISEYRIVLQDRSAAENVFGILFGSEGVNVYPSIQLLFTRVSVVLNLIVNKLSGAPMTTYRLGVLGVLYAVCYAAALALLFRQIHLRRRWMDWGAKLLLLLVLCDGDYLVYFNSFYGEALQIIAFVLVAAAAVRILSRRDCSVWDAVWAALACILYGWSKFANIPPAILLCLALEAILWRRSRSRIPVCAMAGAFVLLCAIYLAVPSWMAYETNYNSVFYGILKQADADEAERYLSELGLDPSLADLRGTNAYATGISQTVEERGCRDQIASLSRVRLLIFYARHPAMLCASIDASLRSCGSIRPYYLSNYDSSHPRFTLSSRFTAWSSLRARLGFDTPAGNIAVLIAFLAMMILLLWRRSRFDCVLSVIAVAGCCLYCMIIPYISNGAGDLAKHMFAYIQFMDAAVLVLFVGAAAGCAALGLRRWIPAGVAFATLLVLVVPPVSAAYTAHAARRQTHAAVESGAYVQFGAQDGQPLQWLVLSVEGNRAMLLCQTQVAVRSFSADNSNLWSESDLRTWLNSDFTAAFSATERTCMLSFSHPQLLSDANLESATAGDRDLYCDHLPRTCAANADEAYQNAVTDLVTLPDLTQIETLYASGCGTARGGLWWTASPYFSNENMVRCVFPDGTVRFRDAKDTAGVYPVICVCTDVLTEGDGSLANSFRLAAS
;
A
#
# COMPACT_ATOMS: atom_id res chain seq x y z
N MET A 1 49.16 21.58 -12.00
CA MET A 1 48.87 21.87 -10.59
C MET A 1 47.49 22.47 -10.33
N GLN A 2 47.01 23.50 -11.08
CA GLN A 2 45.67 24.08 -10.81
C GLN A 2 44.47 23.16 -11.10
N ARG A 3 44.54 22.26 -12.10
CA ARG A 3 43.47 21.28 -12.39
C ARG A 3 43.29 20.21 -11.30
N THR A 4 44.37 19.81 -10.62
CA THR A 4 44.33 18.84 -9.49
C THR A 4 43.63 19.41 -8.27
N GLY A 5 43.88 20.67 -7.91
CA GLY A 5 43.28 21.32 -6.75
C GLY A 5 41.77 21.60 -6.91
N PHE A 6 41.29 21.91 -8.14
CA PHE A 6 39.87 22.09 -8.42
C PHE A 6 39.09 20.76 -8.31
N VAL A 7 39.69 19.69 -8.84
CA VAL A 7 39.12 18.34 -8.84
C VAL A 7 38.95 17.82 -7.40
N GLU A 8 39.98 18.01 -6.54
CA GLU A 8 39.91 17.63 -5.14
C GLU A 8 38.91 18.44 -4.34
N LYS A 9 38.76 19.73 -4.62
CA LYS A 9 37.70 20.58 -4.03
C LYS A 9 36.31 20.06 -4.41
N LEU A 10 36.11 19.73 -5.69
CA LEU A 10 34.83 19.23 -6.18
C LEU A 10 34.45 17.89 -5.51
N ASP A 11 35.40 16.97 -5.33
CA ASP A 11 35.15 15.71 -4.65
C ASP A 11 34.79 15.87 -3.17
N ARG A 12 35.33 16.89 -2.49
CA ARG A 12 34.98 17.21 -1.10
C ARG A 12 33.58 17.79 -0.95
N ILE A 13 33.12 18.64 -1.90
CA ILE A 13 31.81 19.30 -1.83
C ILE A 13 30.70 18.47 -2.47
N GLN A 14 31.04 17.48 -3.31
CA GLN A 14 30.09 16.61 -4.02
C GLN A 14 28.96 16.06 -3.14
N PRO A 15 29.22 15.47 -1.95
CA PRO A 15 28.13 14.90 -1.14
C PRO A 15 27.13 15.95 -0.71
N TYR A 16 27.58 17.17 -0.43
CA TYR A 16 26.73 18.28 -0.02
C TYR A 16 25.94 18.85 -1.21
N LEU A 17 26.55 18.92 -2.40
CA LEU A 17 25.85 19.31 -3.62
C LEU A 17 24.73 18.32 -3.96
N LEU A 18 24.99 17.02 -3.82
CA LEU A 18 23.98 15.99 -4.04
C LEU A 18 22.89 16.02 -2.95
N GLY A 19 23.24 16.30 -1.70
CA GLY A 19 22.27 16.55 -0.64
C GLY A 19 21.39 17.76 -0.92
N ALA A 20 21.98 18.88 -1.38
CA ALA A 20 21.22 20.06 -1.77
C ALA A 20 20.32 19.79 -2.98
N ALA A 21 20.79 19.01 -3.96
CA ALA A 21 19.97 18.56 -5.09
C ALA A 21 18.79 17.70 -4.64
N ALA A 22 19.00 16.80 -3.66
CA ALA A 22 17.93 16.01 -3.06
C ALA A 22 16.89 16.88 -2.36
N LEU A 23 17.32 17.92 -1.63
CA LEU A 23 16.40 18.87 -1.00
C LEU A 23 15.57 19.62 -2.04
N LEU A 24 16.22 20.17 -3.07
CA LEU A 24 15.53 20.90 -4.14
C LEU A 24 14.53 19.99 -4.85
N LEU A 25 14.93 18.74 -5.16
CA LEU A 25 14.05 17.78 -5.79
C LEU A 25 12.84 17.43 -4.89
N ALA A 26 13.06 17.20 -3.60
CA ALA A 26 11.98 16.95 -2.66
C ALA A 26 11.01 18.14 -2.57
N LEU A 27 11.51 19.37 -2.48
CA LEU A 27 10.67 20.57 -2.45
C LEU A 27 9.91 20.76 -3.77
N CYS A 28 10.54 20.50 -4.91
CA CYS A 28 9.87 20.56 -6.21
C CYS A 28 8.75 19.49 -6.31
N ILE A 29 8.99 18.27 -5.88
CA ILE A 29 7.98 17.20 -5.92
C ILE A 29 6.80 17.57 -5.03
N LEU A 30 7.05 18.01 -3.82
CA LEU A 30 6.01 18.25 -2.82
C LEU A 30 5.19 19.53 -3.09
N PHE A 31 5.80 20.57 -3.68
CA PHE A 31 5.19 21.90 -3.72
C PHE A 31 5.08 22.54 -5.11
N ALA A 32 5.87 22.14 -6.12
CA ALA A 32 5.81 22.76 -7.43
C ALA A 32 4.52 22.40 -8.18
N GLY A 33 3.73 23.41 -8.55
CA GLY A 33 2.45 23.20 -9.23
C GLY A 33 1.32 22.73 -8.30
N GLY A 34 1.39 23.07 -7.03
CA GLY A 34 0.44 22.71 -5.97
C GLY A 34 1.03 21.72 -4.96
N GLU A 35 0.64 21.86 -3.72
CA GLU A 35 1.08 20.96 -2.64
C GLU A 35 0.48 19.57 -2.83
N ILE A 36 1.32 18.53 -2.69
CA ILE A 36 0.90 17.14 -2.70
C ILE A 36 1.43 16.40 -1.48
N GLY A 37 0.75 15.33 -1.09
CA GLY A 37 1.14 14.47 0.01
C GLY A 37 0.36 13.18 -0.01
N LEU A 38 0.16 12.54 1.14
CA LEU A 38 -0.69 11.36 1.26
C LEU A 38 -1.92 11.66 2.12
N SER A 39 -3.06 11.18 1.65
CA SER A 39 -4.32 11.27 2.38
C SER A 39 -4.33 10.37 3.62
N ASP A 40 -5.23 10.66 4.56
CA ASP A 40 -5.46 9.86 5.76
C ASP A 40 -6.38 8.67 5.46
N ASN A 41 -6.01 7.47 5.88
CA ASN A 41 -6.89 6.29 5.92
C ASN A 41 -7.51 6.03 7.32
N GLY A 42 -7.36 6.97 8.24
CA GLY A 42 -7.79 6.87 9.64
C GLY A 42 -6.64 6.86 10.67
N ASP A 43 -5.42 6.53 10.25
CA ASP A 43 -4.27 6.42 11.16
C ASP A 43 -3.76 7.77 11.68
N PHE A 44 -4.01 8.87 10.99
CA PHE A 44 -3.52 10.19 11.40
C PHE A 44 -4.02 10.61 12.78
N SER A 45 -5.22 10.21 13.16
CA SER A 45 -5.82 10.55 14.45
C SER A 45 -4.96 10.15 15.65
N ARG A 46 -4.20 9.04 15.54
CA ARG A 46 -3.31 8.52 16.58
C ARG A 46 -2.11 9.43 16.84
N VAL A 47 -1.61 10.10 15.81
CA VAL A 47 -0.47 11.03 15.88
C VAL A 47 -0.95 12.46 16.16
N MET A 48 -2.03 12.88 15.52
CA MET A 48 -2.60 14.22 15.63
C MET A 48 -3.00 14.56 17.07
N ARG A 49 -3.80 13.70 17.71
CA ARG A 49 -4.26 13.90 19.11
C ARG A 49 -3.08 14.07 20.06
N ALA A 50 -2.07 13.19 19.93
CA ALA A 50 -0.87 13.24 20.74
C ALA A 50 0.03 14.46 20.48
N SER A 51 -0.26 15.24 19.43
CA SER A 51 0.53 16.40 19.01
C SER A 51 -0.27 17.71 19.02
N SER A 52 -1.41 17.75 19.71
CA SER A 52 -2.32 18.93 19.78
C SER A 52 -2.79 19.40 18.38
N ILE A 53 -3.04 18.46 17.47
CA ILE A 53 -3.57 18.72 16.13
C ILE A 53 -4.96 18.13 16.02
N ALA A 54 -5.90 18.88 15.42
CA ALA A 54 -7.25 18.43 15.11
C ALA A 54 -7.57 18.63 13.63
N ARG A 55 -8.49 17.84 13.10
CA ARG A 55 -9.02 18.02 11.76
C ARG A 55 -9.81 19.32 11.65
N THR A 56 -9.82 19.91 10.47
CA THR A 56 -10.64 21.08 10.12
C THR A 56 -11.96 20.68 9.47
N VAL A 57 -12.02 19.47 8.90
CA VAL A 57 -13.18 18.91 8.22
C VAL A 57 -13.41 17.47 8.72
N ASP A 58 -14.65 17.12 9.05
CA ASP A 58 -14.97 15.84 9.71
C ASP A 58 -14.82 14.62 8.78
N ASP A 59 -15.10 14.72 7.49
CA ASP A 59 -14.98 13.61 6.54
C ASP A 59 -13.87 13.86 5.52
N SER A 60 -12.64 13.66 5.95
CA SER A 60 -11.43 13.94 5.16
C SER A 60 -10.60 12.69 4.81
N ARG A 61 -11.14 11.49 5.04
CA ARG A 61 -10.41 10.25 4.67
C ARG A 61 -10.27 10.13 3.16
N PHE A 62 -9.10 9.63 2.74
CA PHE A 62 -8.75 9.39 1.34
C PHE A 62 -8.70 10.63 0.42
N VAL A 63 -8.71 11.81 1.02
CA VAL A 63 -8.44 13.09 0.34
C VAL A 63 -7.25 13.75 1.03
N TYR A 64 -6.30 14.28 0.26
CA TYR A 64 -5.17 14.99 0.84
C TYR A 64 -5.62 16.33 1.44
N ILE A 65 -5.20 16.58 2.66
CA ILE A 65 -5.46 17.83 3.38
C ILE A 65 -4.14 18.47 3.78
N SER A 66 -3.91 19.69 3.33
CA SER A 66 -2.71 20.45 3.63
C SER A 66 -2.79 21.24 4.93
N GLU A 67 -4.01 21.57 5.41
CA GLU A 67 -4.22 22.41 6.59
C GLU A 67 -5.08 21.73 7.65
N TYR A 68 -4.60 21.77 8.88
CA TYR A 68 -5.25 21.26 10.09
C TYR A 68 -5.35 22.37 11.12
N ARG A 69 -5.90 22.07 12.30
CA ARG A 69 -6.04 23.03 13.40
C ARG A 69 -5.11 22.66 14.55
N ILE A 70 -4.31 23.62 15.04
CA ILE A 70 -3.59 23.51 16.31
C ILE A 70 -4.58 23.73 17.45
N VAL A 71 -4.66 22.79 18.38
CA VAL A 71 -5.47 22.91 19.61
C VAL A 71 -4.62 23.59 20.67
N LEU A 72 -4.91 24.89 20.89
CA LEU A 72 -4.28 25.67 21.97
C LEU A 72 -5.22 25.71 23.19
N GLN A 73 -4.65 25.65 24.37
CA GLN A 73 -5.37 25.83 25.62
C GLN A 73 -5.31 27.30 26.06
N ASP A 74 -6.22 27.70 26.93
CA ASP A 74 -6.23 29.06 27.51
C ASP A 74 -5.10 29.19 28.56
N ARG A 75 -3.88 29.27 28.07
CA ARG A 75 -2.61 29.35 28.80
C ARG A 75 -1.64 30.28 28.07
N SER A 76 -0.55 30.65 28.74
CA SER A 76 0.51 31.41 28.10
C SER A 76 1.11 30.64 26.87
N ALA A 77 1.74 31.41 25.96
CA ALA A 77 2.39 30.82 24.78
C ALA A 77 3.49 29.84 25.17
N ALA A 78 4.25 30.09 26.23
CA ALA A 78 5.30 29.22 26.72
C ALA A 78 4.73 27.88 27.28
N GLU A 79 3.64 27.96 28.05
CA GLU A 79 2.96 26.76 28.57
C GLU A 79 2.33 25.93 27.47
N ASN A 80 1.74 26.56 26.44
CA ASN A 80 1.24 25.83 25.27
C ASN A 80 2.38 25.12 24.54
N VAL A 81 3.51 25.77 24.28
CA VAL A 81 4.69 25.15 23.64
C VAL A 81 5.23 23.99 24.48
N PHE A 82 5.33 24.17 25.79
CA PHE A 82 5.76 23.10 26.70
C PHE A 82 4.78 21.91 26.67
N GLY A 83 3.47 22.21 26.75
CA GLY A 83 2.42 21.19 26.65
C GLY A 83 2.44 20.41 25.33
N ILE A 84 2.66 21.09 24.22
CA ILE A 84 2.81 20.47 22.88
C ILE A 84 4.04 19.54 22.84
N LEU A 85 5.19 19.98 23.35
CA LEU A 85 6.43 19.22 23.27
C LEU A 85 6.45 18.02 24.25
N PHE A 86 5.92 18.17 25.45
CA PHE A 86 6.08 17.20 26.55
C PHE A 86 4.77 16.66 27.11
N GLY A 87 3.62 17.18 26.69
CA GLY A 87 2.31 16.68 27.13
C GLY A 87 2.04 15.24 26.70
N SER A 88 1.26 14.52 27.52
CA SER A 88 0.88 13.12 27.27
C SER A 88 -0.63 12.98 27.06
N GLU A 89 -1.24 13.85 26.29
CA GLU A 89 -2.68 13.82 26.06
C GLU A 89 -3.01 12.80 24.95
N GLY A 90 -3.98 11.94 25.24
CA GLY A 90 -4.60 11.04 24.25
C GLY A 90 -4.72 9.59 24.69
N VAL A 91 -5.86 9.00 24.35
CA VAL A 91 -6.11 7.55 24.44
C VAL A 91 -5.58 6.91 23.16
N ASN A 92 -4.96 5.74 23.25
CA ASN A 92 -4.44 4.96 22.11
C ASN A 92 -3.35 5.69 21.30
N VAL A 93 -2.42 6.34 21.98
CA VAL A 93 -1.25 6.98 21.34
C VAL A 93 -0.35 5.91 20.72
N TYR A 94 0.02 6.11 19.45
CA TYR A 94 0.98 5.24 18.77
C TYR A 94 2.41 5.52 19.28
N PRO A 95 3.10 4.55 19.91
CA PRO A 95 4.39 4.78 20.54
C PRO A 95 5.52 4.84 19.48
N SER A 96 5.66 5.98 18.81
CA SER A 96 6.68 6.21 17.79
C SER A 96 7.46 7.49 18.05
N ILE A 97 8.75 7.49 17.75
CA ILE A 97 9.60 8.70 17.77
C ILE A 97 9.15 9.74 16.75
N GLN A 98 8.29 9.39 15.80
CA GLN A 98 7.63 10.32 14.89
C GLN A 98 6.91 11.46 15.64
N LEU A 99 6.33 11.16 16.82
CA LEU A 99 5.67 12.17 17.66
C LEU A 99 6.58 13.37 17.96
N LEU A 100 7.89 13.15 18.15
CA LEU A 100 8.83 14.23 18.36
C LEU A 100 8.88 15.18 17.15
N PHE A 101 8.98 14.63 15.93
CA PHE A 101 9.02 15.41 14.70
C PHE A 101 7.71 16.16 14.46
N THR A 102 6.57 15.50 14.69
CA THR A 102 5.26 16.13 14.56
C THR A 102 5.09 17.28 15.57
N ARG A 103 5.46 17.08 16.83
CA ARG A 103 5.40 18.13 17.88
C ARG A 103 6.33 19.30 17.57
N VAL A 104 7.55 19.02 17.11
CA VAL A 104 8.47 20.08 16.64
C VAL A 104 7.85 20.84 15.47
N SER A 105 7.20 20.17 14.53
CA SER A 105 6.54 20.84 13.40
C SER A 105 5.37 21.73 13.84
N VAL A 106 4.66 21.38 14.91
CA VAL A 106 3.63 22.27 15.50
C VAL A 106 4.27 23.57 16.01
N VAL A 107 5.38 23.46 16.75
CA VAL A 107 6.10 24.64 17.23
C VAL A 107 6.62 25.49 16.06
N LEU A 108 7.15 24.86 15.00
CA LEU A 108 7.57 25.57 13.78
C LEU A 108 6.37 26.26 13.10
N ASN A 109 5.20 25.63 13.05
CA ASN A 109 3.98 26.25 12.53
C ASN A 109 3.58 27.49 13.36
N LEU A 110 3.66 27.43 14.70
CA LEU A 110 3.41 28.60 15.56
C LEU A 110 4.37 29.76 15.25
N ILE A 111 5.65 29.47 15.02
CA ILE A 111 6.66 30.47 14.63
C ILE A 111 6.32 31.04 13.25
N VAL A 112 6.05 30.18 12.25
CA VAL A 112 5.69 30.64 10.89
C VAL A 112 4.41 31.47 10.90
N ASN A 113 3.38 31.06 11.65
CA ASN A 113 2.13 31.79 11.76
C ASN A 113 2.37 33.21 12.39
N LYS A 114 3.17 33.28 13.45
CA LYS A 114 3.53 34.55 14.08
C LYS A 114 4.27 35.48 13.12
N LEU A 115 5.19 34.95 12.31
CA LEU A 115 5.97 35.74 11.36
C LEU A 115 5.16 36.19 10.14
N SER A 116 4.21 35.34 9.69
CA SER A 116 3.36 35.63 8.51
C SER A 116 2.06 36.36 8.84
N GLY A 117 1.73 36.58 10.13
CA GLY A 117 0.46 37.13 10.54
C GLY A 117 -0.74 36.18 10.38
N ALA A 118 -0.51 34.89 10.16
CA ALA A 118 -1.56 33.90 10.04
C ALA A 118 -2.15 33.54 11.42
N PRO A 119 -3.38 33.01 11.49
CA PRO A 119 -3.98 32.56 12.74
C PRO A 119 -3.09 31.53 13.46
N MET A 120 -2.85 31.72 14.76
CA MET A 120 -2.00 30.84 15.56
C MET A 120 -2.53 29.39 15.64
N THR A 121 -3.79 29.19 15.31
CA THR A 121 -4.45 27.88 15.29
C THR A 121 -4.28 27.12 13.96
N THR A 122 -3.67 27.73 12.95
CA THR A 122 -3.46 27.06 11.66
C THR A 122 -2.23 26.15 11.71
N TYR A 123 -2.40 24.89 11.36
CA TYR A 123 -1.32 23.93 11.14
C TYR A 123 -1.22 23.60 9.66
N ARG A 124 -0.09 23.94 9.04
CA ARG A 124 0.22 23.57 7.65
C ARG A 124 1.08 22.31 7.62
N LEU A 125 0.59 21.25 6.98
CA LEU A 125 1.28 19.97 6.89
C LEU A 125 2.63 20.09 6.15
N GLY A 126 2.71 20.97 5.16
CA GLY A 126 3.93 21.24 4.41
C GLY A 126 5.11 21.68 5.27
N VAL A 127 4.89 22.26 6.47
CA VAL A 127 5.98 22.58 7.41
C VAL A 127 6.66 21.30 7.92
N LEU A 128 5.89 20.25 8.21
CA LEU A 128 6.43 18.93 8.55
C LEU A 128 7.16 18.32 7.34
N GLY A 129 6.59 18.45 6.13
CA GLY A 129 7.21 17.99 4.89
C GLY A 129 8.58 18.62 4.63
N VAL A 130 8.69 19.94 4.84
CA VAL A 130 9.99 20.66 4.74
C VAL A 130 10.97 20.16 5.79
N LEU A 131 10.53 19.97 7.04
CA LEU A 131 11.38 19.42 8.11
C LEU A 131 11.94 18.05 7.72
N TYR A 132 11.09 17.14 7.23
CA TYR A 132 11.52 15.84 6.76
C TYR A 132 12.44 15.93 5.55
N ALA A 133 12.16 16.81 4.58
CA ALA A 133 12.99 17.00 3.39
C ALA A 133 14.41 17.46 3.76
N VAL A 134 14.54 18.39 4.72
CA VAL A 134 15.85 18.87 5.25
C VAL A 134 16.60 17.73 5.94
N CYS A 135 15.94 16.99 6.83
CA CYS A 135 16.54 15.84 7.51
C CYS A 135 16.97 14.77 6.51
N TYR A 136 16.17 14.50 5.49
CA TYR A 136 16.47 13.54 4.43
C TYR A 136 17.66 13.94 3.58
N ALA A 137 17.72 15.19 3.15
CA ALA A 137 18.85 15.74 2.40
C ALA A 137 20.17 15.63 3.20
N ALA A 138 20.11 15.91 4.49
CA ALA A 138 21.26 15.74 5.39
C ALA A 138 21.66 14.25 5.51
N ALA A 139 20.69 13.34 5.66
CA ALA A 139 20.95 11.90 5.70
C ALA A 139 21.59 11.38 4.40
N LEU A 140 21.10 11.82 3.23
CA LEU A 140 21.70 11.49 1.93
C LEU A 140 23.11 12.05 1.78
N ALA A 141 23.35 13.30 2.18
CA ALA A 141 24.69 13.89 2.16
C ALA A 141 25.66 13.07 3.04
N LEU A 142 25.22 12.60 4.21
CA LEU A 142 26.00 11.72 5.08
C LEU A 142 26.26 10.36 4.41
N LEU A 143 25.29 9.76 3.74
CA LEU A 143 25.47 8.52 2.99
C LEU A 143 26.48 8.71 1.85
N PHE A 144 26.30 9.73 1.02
CA PHE A 144 27.19 10.02 -0.11
C PHE A 144 28.62 10.30 0.33
N ARG A 145 28.80 10.90 1.51
CA ARG A 145 30.13 11.12 2.12
C ARG A 145 30.84 9.81 2.47
N GLN A 146 30.15 8.71 2.70
CA GLN A 146 30.76 7.42 3.03
C GLN A 146 31.08 6.59 1.77
N ILE A 147 30.46 6.89 0.65
CA ILE A 147 30.64 6.14 -0.60
C ILE A 147 31.84 6.72 -1.35
N HIS A 148 32.88 5.89 -1.55
CA HIS A 148 34.06 6.24 -2.31
C HIS A 148 34.43 5.09 -3.24
N LEU A 149 34.16 5.25 -4.53
CA LEU A 149 34.57 4.27 -5.53
C LEU A 149 35.88 4.70 -6.20
N ARG A 150 36.74 3.73 -6.48
CA ARG A 150 38.10 3.96 -7.01
C ARG A 150 38.14 4.81 -8.29
N ARG A 151 37.09 4.75 -9.10
CA ARG A 151 36.94 5.52 -10.31
C ARG A 151 35.91 6.62 -10.14
N ARG A 152 36.31 7.84 -10.41
CA ARG A 152 35.46 9.02 -10.24
C ARG A 152 34.12 8.94 -10.96
N TRP A 153 34.12 8.48 -12.23
CA TRP A 153 32.87 8.34 -12.97
C TRP A 153 31.92 7.28 -12.36
N MET A 154 32.48 6.20 -11.79
CA MET A 154 31.69 5.19 -11.06
C MET A 154 31.16 5.76 -9.74
N ASP A 155 31.95 6.56 -9.06
CA ASP A 155 31.54 7.21 -7.81
C ASP A 155 30.36 8.16 -8.03
N TRP A 156 30.46 9.03 -9.05
CA TRP A 156 29.37 9.90 -9.44
C TRP A 156 28.17 9.12 -9.95
N GLY A 157 28.35 8.13 -10.81
CA GLY A 157 27.29 7.30 -11.37
C GLY A 157 26.51 6.55 -10.29
N ALA A 158 27.21 5.95 -9.31
CA ALA A 158 26.57 5.26 -8.18
C ALA A 158 25.74 6.23 -7.32
N LYS A 159 26.28 7.41 -7.01
CA LYS A 159 25.57 8.41 -6.20
C LYS A 159 24.36 9.01 -6.93
N LEU A 160 24.45 9.23 -8.25
CA LEU A 160 23.32 9.67 -9.07
C LEU A 160 22.24 8.58 -9.18
N LEU A 161 22.64 7.31 -9.31
CA LEU A 161 21.68 6.21 -9.28
C LEU A 161 20.97 6.11 -7.92
N LEU A 162 21.70 6.24 -6.83
CA LEU A 162 21.14 6.30 -5.48
C LEU A 162 20.16 7.48 -5.34
N LEU A 163 20.52 8.66 -5.86
CA LEU A 163 19.66 9.83 -5.84
C LEU A 163 18.37 9.59 -6.63
N LEU A 164 18.46 8.98 -7.84
CA LEU A 164 17.31 8.66 -8.68
C LEU A 164 16.32 7.72 -7.98
N VAL A 165 16.83 6.68 -7.33
CA VAL A 165 16.00 5.67 -6.64
C VAL A 165 15.43 6.23 -5.34
N LEU A 166 16.29 6.80 -4.49
CA LEU A 166 15.91 7.25 -3.15
C LEU A 166 15.10 8.54 -3.15
N CYS A 167 15.17 9.37 -4.19
CA CYS A 167 14.35 10.57 -4.34
C CYS A 167 13.17 10.38 -5.30
N ASP A 168 12.73 9.14 -5.55
CA ASP A 168 11.51 8.90 -6.31
C ASP A 168 10.29 9.53 -5.63
N GLY A 169 9.37 10.08 -6.43
CA GLY A 169 8.21 10.78 -5.93
C GLY A 169 7.32 9.95 -5.03
N ASP A 170 7.23 8.63 -5.27
CA ASP A 170 6.43 7.72 -4.46
C ASP A 170 7.00 7.54 -3.04
N TYR A 171 8.30 7.75 -2.83
CA TYR A 171 8.88 7.85 -1.50
C TYR A 171 8.64 9.23 -0.87
N LEU A 172 8.82 10.30 -1.64
CA LEU A 172 8.85 11.65 -1.07
C LEU A 172 7.47 12.19 -0.70
N VAL A 173 6.38 11.74 -1.32
CA VAL A 173 5.01 12.14 -0.95
C VAL A 173 4.64 11.77 0.49
N TYR A 174 5.33 10.80 1.11
CA TYR A 174 5.15 10.47 2.52
C TYR A 174 5.55 11.63 3.45
N PHE A 175 6.40 12.56 3.01
CA PHE A 175 6.85 13.67 3.85
C PHE A 175 5.71 14.65 4.17
N ASN A 176 4.77 14.86 3.26
CA ASN A 176 3.53 15.59 3.53
C ASN A 176 2.45 14.62 4.03
N SER A 177 2.71 13.98 5.17
CA SER A 177 1.75 13.10 5.84
C SER A 177 2.11 12.89 7.32
N PHE A 178 1.17 12.38 8.10
CA PHE A 178 1.44 11.91 9.47
C PHE A 178 1.77 10.41 9.54
N TYR A 179 2.15 9.79 8.43
CA TYR A 179 2.61 8.40 8.42
C TYR A 179 4.04 8.25 8.94
N GLY A 180 4.31 7.19 9.70
CA GLY A 180 5.64 6.86 10.23
C GLY A 180 6.68 6.52 9.16
N GLU A 181 6.23 6.17 7.97
CA GLU A 181 7.04 5.87 6.80
C GLU A 181 7.94 7.05 6.39
N ALA A 182 7.51 8.29 6.58
CA ALA A 182 8.35 9.47 6.32
C ALA A 182 9.66 9.42 7.13
N LEU A 183 9.55 9.16 8.43
CA LEU A 183 10.72 9.04 9.30
C LEU A 183 11.50 7.75 9.04
N GLN A 184 10.79 6.65 8.69
CA GLN A 184 11.41 5.38 8.30
C GLN A 184 12.35 5.56 7.10
N ILE A 185 11.95 6.32 6.07
CA ILE A 185 12.78 6.63 4.88
C ILE A 185 14.08 7.31 5.32
N ILE A 186 14.00 8.33 6.15
CA ILE A 186 15.17 9.07 6.66
C ILE A 186 16.08 8.15 7.47
N ALA A 187 15.52 7.41 8.41
CA ALA A 187 16.25 6.54 9.30
C ALA A 187 16.92 5.37 8.56
N PHE A 188 16.27 4.82 7.53
CA PHE A 188 16.85 3.79 6.68
C PHE A 188 18.13 4.27 5.98
N VAL A 189 18.13 5.48 5.44
CA VAL A 189 19.33 6.10 4.85
C VAL A 189 20.44 6.33 5.89
N LEU A 190 20.09 6.73 7.13
CA LEU A 190 21.04 6.90 8.23
C LEU A 190 21.69 5.56 8.65
N VAL A 191 20.89 4.48 8.71
CA VAL A 191 21.43 3.12 8.97
C VAL A 191 22.36 2.70 7.85
N ALA A 192 21.99 2.92 6.59
CA ALA A 192 22.85 2.63 5.45
C ALA A 192 24.16 3.43 5.51
N ALA A 193 24.11 4.73 5.84
CA ALA A 193 25.29 5.56 6.02
C ALA A 193 26.22 5.07 7.14
N ALA A 194 25.63 4.67 8.28
CA ALA A 194 26.38 4.09 9.40
C ALA A 194 27.03 2.75 9.03
N ALA A 195 26.29 1.88 8.35
CA ALA A 195 26.80 0.58 7.90
C ALA A 195 27.97 0.75 6.92
N VAL A 196 27.82 1.59 5.88
CA VAL A 196 28.91 1.87 4.92
C VAL A 196 30.13 2.46 5.63
N ARG A 197 29.94 3.36 6.60
CA ARG A 197 31.02 3.96 7.39
C ARG A 197 31.80 2.91 8.19
N ILE A 198 31.10 2.03 8.91
CA ILE A 198 31.71 0.93 9.68
C ILE A 198 32.46 -0.02 8.75
N LEU A 199 31.85 -0.40 7.62
CA LEU A 199 32.44 -1.32 6.64
C LEU A 199 33.67 -0.73 5.94
N SER A 200 33.74 0.59 5.79
CA SER A 200 34.83 1.28 5.10
C SER A 200 36.07 1.51 6.02
N ARG A 201 35.92 1.46 7.34
CA ARG A 201 36.99 1.73 8.32
C ARG A 201 37.65 0.45 8.76
N ARG A 202 38.96 0.53 9.02
CA ARG A 202 39.73 -0.57 9.62
C ARG A 202 39.59 -0.61 11.14
N ASP A 203 39.65 0.57 11.76
CA ASP A 203 39.46 0.79 13.20
C ASP A 203 38.22 1.67 13.38
N CYS A 204 37.25 1.19 14.16
CA CYS A 204 36.02 1.90 14.47
C CYS A 204 36.12 2.57 15.84
N SER A 205 35.70 3.83 15.91
CA SER A 205 35.65 4.62 17.13
C SER A 205 34.31 4.43 17.88
N VAL A 206 34.28 4.90 19.13
CA VAL A 206 33.02 4.96 19.92
C VAL A 206 31.92 5.75 19.18
N TRP A 207 32.29 6.85 18.52
CA TRP A 207 31.36 7.68 17.79
C TRP A 207 30.75 6.98 16.57
N ASP A 208 31.47 6.06 15.91
CA ASP A 208 30.93 5.25 14.82
C ASP A 208 29.85 4.31 15.35
N ALA A 209 30.02 3.73 16.53
CA ALA A 209 29.05 2.89 17.20
C ALA A 209 27.84 3.67 17.72
N VAL A 210 28.07 4.81 18.38
CA VAL A 210 26.98 5.69 18.85
C VAL A 210 26.10 6.14 17.69
N TRP A 211 26.73 6.53 16.58
CA TRP A 211 26.01 6.89 15.36
C TRP A 211 25.15 5.74 14.83
N ALA A 212 25.73 4.53 14.74
CA ALA A 212 25.01 3.34 14.27
C ALA A 212 23.87 2.95 15.23
N ALA A 213 24.10 3.03 16.54
CA ALA A 213 23.11 2.78 17.58
C ALA A 213 21.91 3.72 17.44
N LEU A 214 22.19 5.04 17.34
CA LEU A 214 21.14 6.05 17.16
C LEU A 214 20.36 5.84 15.85
N ALA A 215 21.03 5.50 14.76
CA ALA A 215 20.39 5.22 13.48
C ALA A 215 19.46 3.99 13.56
N CYS A 216 19.92 2.89 14.21
CA CYS A 216 19.11 1.69 14.41
C CYS A 216 17.90 1.97 15.33
N ILE A 217 18.08 2.74 16.41
CA ILE A 217 16.99 3.14 17.30
C ILE A 217 15.98 3.98 16.52
N LEU A 218 16.43 4.98 15.76
CA LEU A 218 15.57 5.84 14.98
C LEU A 218 14.76 5.04 13.93
N TYR A 219 15.40 4.08 13.26
CA TYR A 219 14.74 3.21 12.30
C TYR A 219 13.72 2.28 12.96
N GLY A 220 14.11 1.58 14.02
CA GLY A 220 13.21 0.66 14.73
C GLY A 220 12.03 1.38 15.40
N TRP A 221 12.27 2.55 15.99
CA TRP A 221 11.22 3.30 16.69
C TRP A 221 10.41 4.23 15.78
N SER A 222 10.73 4.31 14.49
CA SER A 222 9.92 5.06 13.51
C SER A 222 8.54 4.41 13.31
N LYS A 223 8.50 3.07 13.30
CA LYS A 223 7.28 2.27 13.17
C LYS A 223 7.49 0.95 13.90
N PHE A 224 6.48 0.51 14.65
CA PHE A 224 6.59 -0.71 15.47
C PHE A 224 7.06 -1.94 14.67
N ALA A 225 6.55 -2.10 13.46
CA ALA A 225 6.93 -3.19 12.54
C ALA A 225 8.43 -3.19 12.15
N ASN A 226 9.13 -2.06 12.31
CA ASN A 226 10.55 -1.93 11.96
C ASN A 226 11.49 -2.38 13.08
N ILE A 227 10.97 -2.64 14.30
CA ILE A 227 11.83 -2.99 15.45
C ILE A 227 12.59 -4.29 15.21
N PRO A 228 11.97 -5.42 14.79
CA PRO A 228 12.72 -6.65 14.54
C PRO A 228 13.77 -6.54 13.43
N PRO A 229 13.51 -5.92 12.26
CA PRO A 229 14.57 -5.63 11.29
C PRO A 229 15.69 -4.74 11.87
N ALA A 230 15.37 -3.73 12.69
CA ALA A 230 16.37 -2.89 13.35
C ALA A 230 17.23 -3.69 14.32
N ILE A 231 16.64 -4.62 15.08
CA ILE A 231 17.37 -5.53 15.97
C ILE A 231 18.35 -6.39 15.18
N LEU A 232 17.91 -6.96 14.05
CA LEU A 232 18.77 -7.79 13.20
C LEU A 232 19.95 -6.98 12.62
N LEU A 233 19.71 -5.76 12.16
CA LEU A 233 20.75 -4.85 11.67
C LEU A 233 21.69 -4.42 12.81
N CYS A 234 21.16 -4.16 14.01
CA CYS A 234 21.93 -3.82 15.20
C CYS A 234 22.90 -4.94 15.57
N LEU A 235 22.43 -6.18 15.64
CA LEU A 235 23.25 -7.36 15.93
C LEU A 235 24.36 -7.59 14.89
N ALA A 236 24.03 -7.39 13.60
CA ALA A 236 25.02 -7.51 12.52
C ALA A 236 26.12 -6.46 12.64
N LEU A 237 25.76 -5.19 12.89
CA LEU A 237 26.72 -4.10 13.07
C LEU A 237 27.54 -4.28 14.35
N GLU A 238 26.93 -4.77 15.44
CA GLU A 238 27.62 -5.11 16.69
C GLU A 238 28.68 -6.19 16.46
N ALA A 239 28.36 -7.27 15.75
CA ALA A 239 29.31 -8.34 15.44
C ALA A 239 30.47 -7.84 14.57
N ILE A 240 30.22 -6.90 13.64
CA ILE A 240 31.29 -6.27 12.85
C ILE A 240 32.15 -5.37 13.73
N LEU A 241 31.58 -4.56 14.59
CA LEU A 241 32.29 -3.68 15.52
C LEU A 241 33.11 -4.47 16.51
N TRP A 242 32.61 -5.60 17.02
CA TRP A 242 33.34 -6.52 17.90
C TRP A 242 34.69 -6.94 17.30
N ARG A 243 34.74 -7.14 15.98
CA ARG A 243 35.95 -7.56 15.26
C ARG A 243 36.86 -6.39 14.89
N ARG A 244 36.30 -5.21 14.66
CA ARG A 244 37.03 -4.05 14.13
C ARG A 244 37.42 -3.02 15.17
N SER A 245 36.87 -3.10 16.37
CA SER A 245 37.21 -2.15 17.44
C SER A 245 38.27 -2.68 18.39
N ARG A 246 39.25 -1.86 18.71
CA ARG A 246 40.26 -2.18 19.73
C ARG A 246 39.71 -2.11 21.16
N SER A 247 38.67 -1.29 21.37
CA SER A 247 38.00 -1.12 22.66
C SER A 247 36.65 -1.84 22.63
N ARG A 248 36.15 -2.27 23.80
CA ARG A 248 34.83 -2.86 23.95
C ARG A 248 33.71 -1.82 24.11
N ILE A 249 34.05 -0.57 24.36
CA ILE A 249 33.05 0.52 24.55
C ILE A 249 32.10 0.69 23.35
N PRO A 250 32.59 0.64 22.06
CA PRO A 250 31.67 0.69 20.91
C PRO A 250 30.64 -0.42 20.90
N VAL A 251 31.01 -1.61 21.35
CA VAL A 251 30.12 -2.77 21.42
C VAL A 251 29.03 -2.53 22.47
N CYS A 252 29.36 -1.94 23.63
CA CYS A 252 28.40 -1.61 24.67
C CYS A 252 27.33 -0.61 24.17
N ALA A 253 27.70 0.34 23.30
CA ALA A 253 26.74 1.27 22.73
C ALA A 253 25.69 0.57 21.85
N MET A 254 26.12 -0.41 21.05
CA MET A 254 25.21 -1.21 20.22
C MET A 254 24.36 -2.16 21.07
N ALA A 255 24.93 -2.79 22.10
CA ALA A 255 24.21 -3.61 23.06
C ALA A 255 23.12 -2.80 23.79
N GLY A 256 23.41 -1.55 24.15
CA GLY A 256 22.43 -0.62 24.69
C GLY A 256 21.25 -0.35 23.73
N ALA A 257 21.55 -0.14 22.45
CA ALA A 257 20.52 0.02 21.43
C ALA A 257 19.67 -1.24 21.24
N PHE A 258 20.30 -2.41 21.23
CA PHE A 258 19.62 -3.70 21.18
C PHE A 258 18.64 -3.87 22.37
N VAL A 259 19.11 -3.64 23.61
CA VAL A 259 18.27 -3.75 24.81
C VAL A 259 17.08 -2.76 24.76
N LEU A 260 17.34 -1.52 24.34
CA LEU A 260 16.27 -0.52 24.21
C LEU A 260 15.22 -0.93 23.17
N LEU A 261 15.66 -1.41 22.00
CA LEU A 261 14.74 -1.88 20.96
C LEU A 261 13.90 -3.09 21.43
N CYS A 262 14.52 -4.04 22.14
CA CYS A 262 13.80 -5.15 22.76
C CYS A 262 12.79 -4.67 23.79
N ALA A 263 13.16 -3.70 24.65
CA ALA A 263 12.25 -3.14 25.64
C ALA A 263 11.03 -2.45 24.99
N ILE A 264 11.25 -1.66 23.96
CA ILE A 264 10.17 -1.01 23.18
C ILE A 264 9.27 -2.07 22.55
N TYR A 265 9.84 -3.13 21.98
CA TYR A 265 9.09 -4.22 21.35
C TYR A 265 8.21 -4.99 22.34
N LEU A 266 8.67 -5.18 23.56
CA LEU A 266 7.93 -5.85 24.62
C LEU A 266 6.87 -4.95 25.28
N ALA A 267 7.00 -3.63 25.18
CA ALA A 267 6.09 -2.63 25.73
C ALA A 267 4.92 -2.29 24.78
N VAL A 268 4.45 -3.27 24.01
CA VAL A 268 3.31 -3.10 23.09
C VAL A 268 2.03 -2.76 23.86
N PRO A 269 1.30 -1.69 23.48
CA PRO A 269 0.00 -1.40 24.04
C PRO A 269 -1.03 -2.51 23.78
N SER A 270 -1.88 -2.81 24.76
CA SER A 270 -2.88 -3.87 24.66
C SER A 270 -3.87 -3.68 23.50
N TRP A 271 -4.26 -2.43 23.21
CA TRP A 271 -5.14 -2.12 22.08
C TRP A 271 -4.51 -2.50 20.74
N MET A 272 -3.20 -2.28 20.55
CA MET A 272 -2.49 -2.71 19.34
C MET A 272 -2.41 -4.24 19.24
N ALA A 273 -2.21 -4.93 20.39
CA ALA A 273 -2.19 -6.38 20.41
C ALA A 273 -3.54 -6.97 20.00
N TYR A 274 -4.64 -6.41 20.48
CA TYR A 274 -5.98 -6.82 20.07
C TYR A 274 -6.19 -6.63 18.56
N GLU A 275 -5.99 -5.42 18.04
CA GLU A 275 -6.23 -5.11 16.63
C GLU A 275 -5.39 -5.99 15.68
N THR A 276 -4.09 -6.14 15.98
CA THR A 276 -3.20 -6.95 15.15
C THR A 276 -3.53 -8.43 15.21
N ASN A 277 -3.83 -8.98 16.40
CA ASN A 277 -4.19 -10.39 16.55
C ASN A 277 -5.56 -10.68 15.90
N TYR A 278 -6.52 -9.77 16.05
CA TYR A 278 -7.81 -9.90 15.37
C TYR A 278 -7.62 -9.98 13.86
N ASN A 279 -6.94 -9.00 13.28
CA ASN A 279 -6.71 -8.98 11.82
C ASN A 279 -5.91 -10.21 11.34
N SER A 280 -4.90 -10.64 12.10
CA SER A 280 -4.13 -11.83 11.79
C SER A 280 -4.99 -13.08 11.67
N VAL A 281 -5.95 -13.26 12.58
CA VAL A 281 -6.84 -14.42 12.62
C VAL A 281 -7.99 -14.26 11.63
N PHE A 282 -8.84 -13.26 11.83
CA PHE A 282 -10.12 -13.15 11.13
C PHE A 282 -9.96 -12.62 9.71
N TYR A 283 -9.06 -11.66 9.49
CA TYR A 283 -8.79 -11.06 8.18
C TYR A 283 -7.56 -11.65 7.49
N GLY A 284 -6.86 -12.57 8.14
CA GLY A 284 -5.71 -13.31 7.60
C GLY A 284 -6.04 -14.79 7.41
N ILE A 285 -6.00 -15.55 8.48
CA ILE A 285 -6.18 -17.01 8.47
C ILE A 285 -7.59 -17.39 8.00
N LEU A 286 -8.61 -16.86 8.67
CA LEU A 286 -9.99 -17.24 8.39
C LEU A 286 -10.52 -16.68 7.06
N LYS A 287 -9.94 -15.61 6.54
CA LYS A 287 -10.27 -15.11 5.20
C LYS A 287 -9.98 -16.13 4.09
N GLN A 288 -9.01 -17.03 4.31
CA GLN A 288 -8.61 -18.07 3.39
C GLN A 288 -9.28 -19.44 3.64
N ALA A 289 -10.04 -19.55 4.74
CA ALA A 289 -10.68 -20.77 5.20
C ALA A 289 -12.16 -20.83 4.74
N ASP A 290 -12.69 -22.03 4.58
CA ASP A 290 -14.16 -22.22 4.51
C ASP A 290 -14.80 -22.19 5.91
N ALA A 291 -16.11 -22.37 5.99
CA ALA A 291 -16.84 -22.27 7.26
C ALA A 291 -16.43 -23.38 8.27
N ASP A 292 -16.31 -24.61 7.81
CA ASP A 292 -15.98 -25.78 8.66
C ASP A 292 -14.51 -25.70 9.12
N GLU A 293 -13.64 -25.21 8.26
CA GLU A 293 -12.23 -24.98 8.59
C GLU A 293 -12.06 -23.83 9.59
N ALA A 294 -12.90 -22.80 9.52
CA ALA A 294 -12.80 -21.64 10.42
C ALA A 294 -12.96 -22.02 11.89
N GLU A 295 -13.94 -22.85 12.24
CA GLU A 295 -14.13 -23.33 13.62
C GLU A 295 -12.95 -24.19 14.09
N ARG A 296 -12.43 -25.04 13.21
CA ARG A 296 -11.26 -25.87 13.49
C ARG A 296 -10.01 -25.03 13.73
N TYR A 297 -9.76 -24.01 12.92
CA TYR A 297 -8.59 -23.13 13.07
C TYR A 297 -8.68 -22.25 14.30
N LEU A 298 -9.86 -21.74 14.65
CA LEU A 298 -10.09 -21.05 15.92
C LEU A 298 -9.75 -21.95 17.10
N SER A 299 -10.24 -23.19 17.10
CA SER A 299 -9.94 -24.19 18.14
C SER A 299 -8.44 -24.47 18.24
N GLU A 300 -7.72 -24.64 17.12
CA GLU A 300 -6.27 -24.83 17.09
C GLU A 300 -5.51 -23.62 17.66
N LEU A 301 -5.99 -22.44 17.39
CA LEU A 301 -5.46 -21.18 17.93
C LEU A 301 -5.85 -20.96 19.39
N GLY A 302 -6.74 -21.79 19.96
CA GLY A 302 -7.25 -21.67 21.30
C GLY A 302 -8.20 -20.50 21.49
N LEU A 303 -8.91 -20.14 20.42
CA LEU A 303 -9.98 -19.14 20.39
C LEU A 303 -11.34 -19.81 20.36
N ASP A 304 -12.39 -19.07 20.72
CA ASP A 304 -13.76 -19.57 20.72
C ASP A 304 -14.23 -19.86 19.28
N PRO A 305 -14.63 -21.12 18.95
CA PRO A 305 -15.14 -21.48 17.62
C PRO A 305 -16.38 -20.69 17.20
N SER A 306 -17.19 -20.19 18.16
CA SER A 306 -18.39 -19.39 17.87
C SER A 306 -18.08 -18.07 17.16
N LEU A 307 -16.80 -17.67 17.12
CA LEU A 307 -16.34 -16.49 16.40
C LEU A 307 -16.12 -16.74 14.88
N ALA A 308 -16.40 -17.93 14.37
CA ALA A 308 -16.22 -18.28 12.97
C ALA A 308 -17.08 -17.43 12.01
N ASP A 309 -18.21 -16.90 12.50
CA ASP A 309 -19.06 -15.94 11.78
C ASP A 309 -18.38 -14.60 11.46
N LEU A 310 -17.34 -14.23 12.24
CA LEU A 310 -16.55 -13.03 12.02
C LEU A 310 -15.44 -13.22 10.95
N ARG A 311 -15.44 -14.34 10.26
CA ARG A 311 -14.50 -14.66 9.18
C ARG A 311 -14.48 -13.58 8.09
N GLY A 312 -13.29 -13.16 7.70
CA GLY A 312 -13.09 -12.16 6.64
C GLY A 312 -13.31 -10.71 7.07
N THR A 313 -13.62 -10.46 8.36
CA THR A 313 -13.76 -9.12 8.90
C THR A 313 -12.44 -8.61 9.49
N ASN A 314 -12.30 -7.29 9.60
CA ASN A 314 -11.14 -6.66 10.24
C ASN A 314 -11.50 -5.93 11.55
N ALA A 315 -10.50 -5.66 12.39
CA ALA A 315 -10.68 -5.07 13.71
C ALA A 315 -11.22 -3.63 13.70
N TYR A 316 -11.11 -2.94 12.57
CA TYR A 316 -11.51 -1.53 12.42
C TYR A 316 -12.96 -1.38 11.95
N ALA A 317 -13.56 -2.49 11.65
CA ALA A 317 -14.92 -2.57 11.22
C ALA A 317 -15.86 -2.18 12.37
N THR A 318 -16.83 -1.33 12.06
CA THR A 318 -17.79 -0.85 13.06
C THR A 318 -18.63 -2.02 13.57
N GLY A 319 -18.95 -2.01 14.87
CA GLY A 319 -19.68 -3.11 15.52
C GLY A 319 -18.79 -4.29 15.91
N ILE A 320 -17.70 -4.61 15.19
CA ILE A 320 -16.86 -5.77 15.50
C ILE A 320 -16.27 -5.70 16.91
N SER A 321 -15.72 -4.58 17.31
CA SER A 321 -15.16 -4.42 18.64
C SER A 321 -16.24 -4.60 19.72
N GLN A 322 -17.45 -4.11 19.47
CA GLN A 322 -18.58 -4.27 20.37
C GLN A 322 -19.07 -5.72 20.39
N THR A 323 -19.22 -6.37 19.25
CA THR A 323 -19.62 -7.79 19.18
C THR A 323 -18.63 -8.70 19.91
N VAL A 324 -17.33 -8.47 19.75
CA VAL A 324 -16.30 -9.24 20.46
C VAL A 324 -16.32 -8.98 21.96
N GLU A 325 -16.58 -7.74 22.38
CA GLU A 325 -16.74 -7.35 23.78
C GLU A 325 -17.97 -8.03 24.41
N GLU A 326 -19.12 -7.98 23.74
CA GLU A 326 -20.38 -8.61 24.17
C GLU A 326 -20.25 -10.14 24.31
N ARG A 327 -19.42 -10.77 23.45
CA ARG A 327 -19.10 -12.21 23.56
C ARG A 327 -18.01 -12.52 24.59
N GLY A 328 -17.43 -11.50 25.24
CA GLY A 328 -16.37 -11.67 26.26
C GLY A 328 -15.05 -12.22 25.71
N CYS A 329 -14.81 -12.15 24.38
CA CYS A 329 -13.65 -12.76 23.74
C CYS A 329 -12.46 -11.80 23.49
N ARG A 330 -12.58 -10.52 23.86
CA ARG A 330 -11.56 -9.50 23.58
C ARG A 330 -10.20 -9.83 24.19
N ASP A 331 -10.17 -10.20 25.46
CA ASP A 331 -8.92 -10.52 26.16
C ASP A 331 -8.28 -11.80 25.62
N GLN A 332 -9.09 -12.77 25.22
CA GLN A 332 -8.62 -14.00 24.60
C GLN A 332 -7.90 -13.72 23.29
N ILE A 333 -8.47 -12.86 22.43
CA ILE A 333 -7.85 -12.42 21.17
C ILE A 333 -6.60 -11.58 21.45
N ALA A 334 -6.67 -10.61 22.36
CA ALA A 334 -5.54 -9.74 22.69
C ALA A 334 -4.34 -10.51 23.24
N SER A 335 -4.58 -11.59 24.00
CA SER A 335 -3.53 -12.43 24.60
C SER A 335 -2.97 -13.50 23.66
N LEU A 336 -3.47 -13.62 22.44
CA LEU A 336 -2.99 -14.61 21.47
C LEU A 336 -1.49 -14.43 21.20
N SER A 337 -0.72 -15.48 21.47
CA SER A 337 0.73 -15.45 21.31
C SER A 337 1.14 -15.45 19.83
N ARG A 338 2.03 -14.54 19.47
CA ARG A 338 2.64 -14.53 18.12
C ARG A 338 3.36 -15.83 17.79
N VAL A 339 3.92 -16.51 18.80
CA VAL A 339 4.55 -17.82 18.63
C VAL A 339 3.50 -18.84 18.19
N ARG A 340 2.29 -18.81 18.75
CA ARG A 340 1.19 -19.68 18.35
C ARG A 340 0.78 -19.46 16.89
N LEU A 341 0.71 -18.21 16.44
CA LEU A 341 0.46 -17.87 15.05
C LEU A 341 1.57 -18.43 14.12
N LEU A 342 2.83 -18.28 14.49
CA LEU A 342 3.94 -18.83 13.71
C LEU A 342 3.90 -20.37 13.65
N ILE A 343 3.58 -21.03 14.77
CA ILE A 343 3.41 -22.49 14.80
C ILE A 343 2.24 -22.91 13.90
N PHE A 344 1.13 -22.19 13.93
CA PHE A 344 -0.01 -22.43 13.07
C PHE A 344 0.39 -22.41 11.59
N TYR A 345 1.04 -21.34 11.12
CA TYR A 345 1.51 -21.24 9.73
C TYR A 345 2.56 -22.30 9.38
N ALA A 346 3.40 -22.73 10.34
CA ALA A 346 4.34 -23.83 10.12
C ALA A 346 3.64 -25.18 9.93
N ARG A 347 2.48 -25.39 10.53
CA ARG A 347 1.64 -26.58 10.35
C ARG A 347 0.77 -26.52 9.08
N HIS A 348 0.50 -25.30 8.58
CA HIS A 348 -0.31 -25.06 7.39
C HIS A 348 0.51 -24.40 6.27
N PRO A 349 1.50 -25.09 5.66
CA PRO A 349 2.44 -24.50 4.71
C PRO A 349 1.76 -23.97 3.43
N ALA A 350 0.64 -24.55 3.01
CA ALA A 350 -0.13 -24.02 1.87
C ALA A 350 -0.66 -22.62 2.15
N MET A 351 -1.20 -22.40 3.36
CA MET A 351 -1.68 -21.09 3.80
C MET A 351 -0.53 -20.08 3.95
N LEU A 352 0.62 -20.53 4.46
CA LEU A 352 1.82 -19.70 4.50
C LEU A 352 2.25 -19.24 3.09
N CYS A 353 2.27 -20.17 2.12
CA CYS A 353 2.60 -19.84 0.72
C CYS A 353 1.60 -18.85 0.11
N ALA A 354 0.30 -19.04 0.36
CA ALA A 354 -0.73 -18.11 -0.11
C ALA A 354 -0.59 -16.72 0.55
N SER A 355 -0.23 -16.66 1.83
CA SER A 355 0.04 -15.41 2.55
C SER A 355 1.25 -14.67 2.00
N ILE A 356 2.32 -15.40 1.65
CA ILE A 356 3.51 -14.84 1.00
C ILE A 356 3.17 -14.34 -0.41
N ASP A 357 2.40 -15.09 -1.18
CA ASP A 357 1.95 -14.67 -2.52
C ASP A 357 1.14 -13.37 -2.45
N ALA A 358 0.18 -13.28 -1.52
CA ALA A 358 -0.58 -12.05 -1.26
C ALA A 358 0.32 -10.86 -0.89
N SER A 359 1.32 -11.09 -0.03
CA SER A 359 2.31 -10.07 0.34
C SER A 359 3.09 -9.59 -0.88
N LEU A 360 3.59 -10.49 -1.71
CA LEU A 360 4.39 -10.15 -2.88
C LEU A 360 3.59 -9.43 -3.96
N ARG A 361 2.33 -9.79 -4.16
CA ARG A 361 1.41 -9.06 -5.06
C ARG A 361 1.11 -7.64 -4.57
N SER A 362 1.14 -7.42 -3.26
CA SER A 362 0.86 -6.11 -2.66
C SER A 362 2.04 -5.14 -2.66
N CYS A 363 3.25 -5.55 -3.09
CA CYS A 363 4.46 -4.73 -3.06
C CYS A 363 4.85 -4.09 -4.41
N GLY A 364 3.97 -4.13 -5.40
CA GLY A 364 4.21 -3.52 -6.71
C GLY A 364 4.39 -2.00 -6.64
N SER A 365 3.60 -1.32 -5.83
CA SER A 365 3.63 0.12 -5.64
C SER A 365 4.31 0.51 -4.33
N ILE A 366 5.16 1.54 -4.35
CA ILE A 366 5.81 2.09 -3.15
C ILE A 366 4.79 2.75 -2.23
N ARG A 367 3.79 3.40 -2.80
CA ARG A 367 2.66 3.99 -2.07
C ARG A 367 1.38 3.21 -2.38
N PRO A 368 0.48 3.04 -1.40
CA PRO A 368 -0.82 2.44 -1.65
C PRO A 368 -1.64 3.25 -2.65
N TYR A 369 -2.33 2.57 -3.57
CA TYR A 369 -3.14 3.22 -4.61
C TYR A 369 -4.31 4.03 -4.05
N TYR A 370 -4.83 3.65 -2.87
CA TYR A 370 -5.95 4.29 -2.20
C TYR A 370 -5.56 5.56 -1.41
N LEU A 371 -4.28 5.88 -1.27
CA LEU A 371 -3.83 7.12 -0.62
C LEU A 371 -3.67 8.22 -1.66
N SER A 372 -4.72 9.04 -1.83
CA SER A 372 -4.73 10.18 -2.74
C SER A 372 -3.57 11.15 -2.46
N ASN A 373 -3.00 11.71 -3.53
CA ASN A 373 -1.97 12.74 -3.41
C ASN A 373 -2.51 14.17 -3.50
N TYR A 374 -3.73 14.33 -3.93
CA TYR A 374 -4.34 15.62 -4.20
C TYR A 374 -5.53 15.87 -3.28
N ASP A 375 -5.88 17.14 -3.15
CA ASP A 375 -7.06 17.61 -2.44
C ASP A 375 -8.36 17.30 -3.22
N SER A 376 -9.49 17.76 -2.70
CA SER A 376 -10.81 17.53 -3.29
C SER A 376 -11.03 18.18 -4.67
N SER A 377 -10.08 18.97 -5.18
CA SER A 377 -10.13 19.52 -6.54
C SER A 377 -9.82 18.45 -7.62
N HIS A 378 -9.28 17.32 -7.19
CA HIS A 378 -8.99 16.16 -8.03
C HIS A 378 -9.88 14.98 -7.67
N PRO A 379 -10.16 14.05 -8.60
CA PRO A 379 -10.82 12.79 -8.27
C PRO A 379 -10.08 12.06 -7.14
N ARG A 380 -10.83 11.39 -6.25
CA ARG A 380 -10.23 10.53 -5.20
C ARG A 380 -9.30 9.50 -5.84
N PHE A 381 -8.27 9.10 -5.12
CA PHE A 381 -7.21 8.15 -5.54
C PHE A 381 -6.37 8.60 -6.73
N THR A 382 -6.46 9.86 -7.10
CA THR A 382 -5.54 10.42 -8.09
C THR A 382 -4.12 10.42 -7.50
N LEU A 383 -3.24 9.68 -8.15
CA LEU A 383 -1.83 9.59 -7.80
C LEU A 383 -1.01 10.56 -8.63
N SER A 384 -0.01 11.17 -8.00
CA SER A 384 0.92 12.06 -8.68
C SER A 384 1.95 11.27 -9.50
N SER A 385 2.26 11.73 -10.68
CA SER A 385 3.36 11.18 -11.52
C SER A 385 4.65 12.01 -11.42
N ARG A 386 4.76 12.91 -10.42
CA ARG A 386 5.95 13.76 -10.26
C ARG A 386 7.16 12.92 -9.88
N PHE A 387 8.14 12.86 -10.79
CA PHE A 387 9.41 12.16 -10.61
C PHE A 387 9.27 10.69 -10.14
N THR A 388 8.43 9.91 -10.81
CA THR A 388 8.16 8.50 -10.54
C THR A 388 8.95 7.55 -11.46
N ALA A 389 10.18 7.92 -11.81
CA ALA A 389 11.00 7.14 -12.77
C ALA A 389 11.38 5.76 -12.23
N TRP A 390 11.76 5.67 -10.95
CA TRP A 390 12.09 4.40 -10.31
C TRP A 390 10.85 3.55 -10.08
N SER A 391 9.78 4.12 -9.55
CA SER A 391 8.50 3.42 -9.34
C SER A 391 7.96 2.84 -10.65
N SER A 392 7.99 3.63 -11.73
CA SER A 392 7.60 3.17 -13.07
C SER A 392 8.50 2.05 -13.59
N LEU A 393 9.81 2.10 -13.30
CA LEU A 393 10.74 1.04 -13.68
C LEU A 393 10.48 -0.24 -12.87
N ARG A 394 10.19 -0.12 -11.57
CA ARG A 394 9.84 -1.27 -10.71
C ARG A 394 8.64 -2.04 -11.27
N ALA A 395 7.57 -1.34 -11.64
CA ALA A 395 6.39 -1.94 -12.26
C ALA A 395 6.76 -2.71 -13.54
N ARG A 396 7.59 -2.12 -14.41
CA ARG A 396 8.06 -2.79 -15.63
C ARG A 396 8.98 -3.98 -15.38
N LEU A 397 9.70 -4.01 -14.26
CA LEU A 397 10.55 -5.13 -13.86
C LEU A 397 9.78 -6.28 -13.20
N GLY A 398 8.47 -6.15 -13.07
CA GLY A 398 7.60 -7.17 -12.50
C GLY A 398 7.73 -7.30 -10.97
N PHE A 399 8.09 -6.23 -10.26
CA PHE A 399 8.09 -6.22 -8.80
C PHE A 399 6.68 -6.27 -8.18
N ASP A 400 5.64 -6.16 -8.99
CA ASP A 400 4.25 -6.45 -8.67
C ASP A 400 3.91 -7.95 -8.75
N THR A 401 4.87 -8.76 -9.20
CA THR A 401 4.70 -10.21 -9.32
C THR A 401 5.58 -10.97 -8.33
N PRO A 402 5.14 -12.13 -7.81
CA PRO A 402 5.98 -13.01 -7.01
C PRO A 402 7.27 -13.43 -7.72
N ALA A 403 7.19 -13.68 -9.04
CA ALA A 403 8.34 -14.12 -9.83
C ALA A 403 9.46 -13.06 -9.90
N GLY A 404 9.13 -11.78 -10.12
CA GLY A 404 10.09 -10.68 -10.14
C GLY A 404 10.80 -10.51 -8.79
N ASN A 405 10.05 -10.58 -7.70
CA ASN A 405 10.61 -10.51 -6.35
C ASN A 405 11.54 -11.69 -6.04
N ILE A 406 11.13 -12.91 -6.37
CA ILE A 406 11.94 -14.12 -6.18
C ILE A 406 13.22 -14.05 -7.03
N ALA A 407 13.15 -13.55 -8.26
CA ALA A 407 14.33 -13.39 -9.12
C ALA A 407 15.40 -12.48 -8.50
N VAL A 408 14.99 -11.35 -7.88
CA VAL A 408 15.91 -10.45 -7.17
C VAL A 408 16.51 -11.12 -5.93
N LEU A 409 15.71 -11.84 -5.16
CA LEU A 409 16.21 -12.60 -4.00
C LEU A 409 17.22 -13.66 -4.42
N ILE A 410 16.96 -14.42 -5.49
CA ILE A 410 17.90 -15.41 -6.03
C ILE A 410 19.20 -14.73 -6.49
N ALA A 411 19.12 -13.62 -7.21
CA ALA A 411 20.29 -12.86 -7.66
C ALA A 411 21.11 -12.36 -6.46
N PHE A 412 20.47 -11.88 -5.40
CA PHE A 412 21.09 -11.43 -4.18
C PHE A 412 21.79 -12.59 -3.43
N LEU A 413 21.13 -13.75 -3.33
CA LEU A 413 21.72 -14.97 -2.75
C LEU A 413 22.91 -15.48 -3.58
N ALA A 414 22.80 -15.46 -4.91
CA ALA A 414 23.90 -15.85 -5.80
C ALA A 414 25.11 -14.93 -5.61
N MET A 415 24.90 -13.63 -5.48
CA MET A 415 25.98 -12.68 -5.15
C MET A 415 26.59 -13.00 -3.78
N MET A 416 25.79 -13.36 -2.77
CA MET A 416 26.28 -13.76 -1.45
C MET A 416 27.19 -15.00 -1.56
N ILE A 417 26.76 -16.02 -2.28
CA ILE A 417 27.54 -17.25 -2.53
C ILE A 417 28.87 -16.90 -3.22
N LEU A 418 28.85 -16.02 -4.21
CA LEU A 418 30.05 -15.57 -4.93
C LEU A 418 31.03 -14.82 -4.02
N LEU A 419 30.51 -13.99 -3.10
CA LEU A 419 31.31 -13.27 -2.10
C LEU A 419 31.97 -14.26 -1.11
N LEU A 420 31.24 -15.28 -0.67
CA LEU A 420 31.75 -16.36 0.18
C LEU A 420 32.84 -17.16 -0.52
N TRP A 421 32.62 -17.55 -1.77
CA TRP A 421 33.58 -18.34 -2.55
C TRP A 421 34.90 -17.61 -2.81
N ARG A 422 34.85 -16.28 -3.01
CA ARG A 422 36.02 -15.44 -3.20
C ARG A 422 36.77 -15.07 -1.91
N ARG A 423 36.45 -15.69 -0.78
CA ARG A 423 36.99 -15.36 0.54
C ARG A 423 36.87 -13.86 0.87
N SER A 424 35.74 -13.28 0.49
CA SER A 424 35.37 -11.91 0.83
C SER A 424 35.40 -11.70 2.35
N ARG A 425 35.54 -10.46 2.76
CA ARG A 425 35.55 -10.11 4.18
C ARG A 425 34.28 -10.62 4.85
N PHE A 426 34.43 -11.31 5.98
CA PHE A 426 33.33 -11.80 6.81
C PHE A 426 32.22 -10.72 7.04
N ASP A 427 32.67 -9.48 7.25
CA ASP A 427 31.77 -8.34 7.50
C ASP A 427 30.81 -8.06 6.33
N CYS A 428 31.28 -8.21 5.08
CA CYS A 428 30.41 -8.05 3.90
C CYS A 428 29.37 -9.17 3.85
N VAL A 429 29.79 -10.41 4.14
CA VAL A 429 28.91 -11.57 4.18
C VAL A 429 27.83 -11.39 5.25
N LEU A 430 28.24 -10.97 6.46
CA LEU A 430 27.31 -10.72 7.57
C LEU A 430 26.29 -9.63 7.23
N SER A 431 26.74 -8.55 6.56
CA SER A 431 25.84 -7.47 6.10
C SER A 431 24.80 -7.98 5.10
N VAL A 432 25.23 -8.84 4.15
CA VAL A 432 24.31 -9.43 3.16
C VAL A 432 23.32 -10.37 3.84
N ILE A 433 23.76 -11.20 4.80
CA ILE A 433 22.88 -12.07 5.59
C ILE A 433 21.85 -11.23 6.36
N ALA A 434 22.27 -10.12 6.98
CA ALA A 434 21.37 -9.25 7.71
C ALA A 434 20.30 -8.62 6.80
N VAL A 435 20.69 -8.11 5.63
CA VAL A 435 19.74 -7.55 4.66
C VAL A 435 18.79 -8.63 4.13
N ALA A 436 19.29 -9.82 3.79
CA ALA A 436 18.45 -10.94 3.37
C ALA A 436 17.47 -11.37 4.46
N GLY A 437 17.92 -11.42 5.71
CA GLY A 437 17.06 -11.71 6.86
C GLY A 437 15.96 -10.65 7.06
N CYS A 438 16.29 -9.37 6.89
CA CYS A 438 15.31 -8.29 6.91
C CYS A 438 14.30 -8.41 5.76
N CYS A 439 14.75 -8.73 4.54
CA CYS A 439 13.85 -8.97 3.42
C CYS A 439 12.88 -10.12 3.71
N LEU A 440 13.39 -11.26 4.18
CA LEU A 440 12.55 -12.43 4.51
C LEU A 440 11.54 -12.10 5.63
N TYR A 441 11.99 -11.43 6.68
CA TYR A 441 11.11 -11.00 7.75
C TYR A 441 9.99 -10.08 7.23
N CYS A 442 10.36 -9.03 6.50
CA CYS A 442 9.40 -8.06 5.98
C CYS A 442 8.50 -8.62 4.86
N MET A 443 8.87 -9.72 4.22
CA MET A 443 8.03 -10.44 3.25
C MET A 443 6.94 -11.28 3.94
N ILE A 444 7.29 -11.93 5.04
CA ILE A 444 6.43 -12.94 5.68
C ILE A 444 5.54 -12.33 6.76
N ILE A 445 6.10 -11.50 7.62
CA ILE A 445 5.46 -11.07 8.86
C ILE A 445 4.29 -10.09 8.66
N PRO A 446 4.27 -9.18 7.69
CA PRO A 446 3.14 -8.26 7.53
C PRO A 446 1.78 -8.98 7.44
N TYR A 447 1.67 -10.00 6.60
CA TYR A 447 0.44 -10.78 6.49
C TYR A 447 0.15 -11.59 7.76
N ILE A 448 1.15 -12.28 8.31
CA ILE A 448 0.99 -13.07 9.55
C ILE A 448 0.51 -12.19 10.73
N SER A 449 0.96 -10.95 10.81
CA SER A 449 0.68 -10.07 11.95
C SER A 449 -0.57 -9.20 11.80
N ASN A 450 -1.08 -8.98 10.59
CA ASN A 450 -2.21 -8.08 10.33
C ASN A 450 -3.15 -8.57 9.21
N GLY A 451 -2.98 -9.82 8.76
CA GLY A 451 -3.79 -10.35 7.67
C GLY A 451 -3.68 -9.51 6.39
N ALA A 452 -4.78 -9.43 5.65
CA ALA A 452 -4.87 -8.65 4.41
C ALA A 452 -5.06 -7.14 4.66
N GLY A 453 -5.26 -6.72 5.92
CA GLY A 453 -5.53 -5.32 6.26
C GLY A 453 -4.37 -4.41 5.92
N ASP A 454 -4.60 -3.42 5.05
CA ASP A 454 -3.63 -2.38 4.67
C ASP A 454 -2.28 -2.95 4.19
N LEU A 455 -2.32 -4.15 3.59
CA LEU A 455 -1.13 -4.95 3.30
C LEU A 455 -0.11 -4.20 2.44
N ALA A 456 -0.55 -3.44 1.44
CA ALA A 456 0.33 -2.62 0.58
C ALA A 456 1.17 -1.63 1.41
N LYS A 457 0.58 -1.00 2.44
CA LYS A 457 1.31 -0.10 3.34
C LYS A 457 2.24 -0.86 4.30
N HIS A 458 1.84 -2.05 4.74
CA HIS A 458 2.67 -2.88 5.61
C HIS A 458 3.89 -3.47 4.88
N MET A 459 3.83 -3.63 3.55
CA MET A 459 4.95 -4.08 2.73
C MET A 459 6.02 -3.01 2.47
N PHE A 460 5.84 -1.77 2.93
CA PHE A 460 6.75 -0.65 2.66
C PHE A 460 8.21 -0.94 3.09
N ALA A 461 8.43 -1.55 4.25
CA ALA A 461 9.77 -1.93 4.70
C ALA A 461 10.41 -2.98 3.77
N TYR A 462 9.64 -3.98 3.31
CA TYR A 462 10.11 -4.95 2.31
C TYR A 462 10.55 -4.26 1.03
N ILE A 463 9.75 -3.32 0.53
CA ILE A 463 10.05 -2.55 -0.68
C ILE A 463 11.39 -1.80 -0.52
N GLN A 464 11.63 -1.14 0.62
CA GLN A 464 12.89 -0.44 0.88
C GLN A 464 14.11 -1.39 0.88
N PHE A 465 14.00 -2.56 1.53
CA PHE A 465 15.08 -3.55 1.53
C PHE A 465 15.32 -4.14 0.15
N MET A 466 14.29 -4.40 -0.63
CA MET A 466 14.41 -4.89 -2.00
C MET A 466 15.06 -3.86 -2.91
N ASP A 467 14.67 -2.60 -2.83
CA ASP A 467 15.28 -1.51 -3.60
C ASP A 467 16.77 -1.34 -3.21
N ALA A 468 17.11 -1.45 -1.92
CA ALA A 468 18.49 -1.47 -1.47
C ALA A 468 19.25 -2.68 -2.00
N ALA A 469 18.67 -3.87 -2.02
CA ALA A 469 19.28 -5.08 -2.58
C ALA A 469 19.58 -4.92 -4.08
N VAL A 470 18.64 -4.36 -4.84
CA VAL A 470 18.83 -4.04 -6.27
C VAL A 470 19.98 -3.05 -6.46
N LEU A 471 20.03 -1.98 -5.67
CA LEU A 471 21.12 -1.00 -5.73
C LEU A 471 22.50 -1.63 -5.43
N VAL A 472 22.58 -2.49 -4.42
CA VAL A 472 23.80 -3.23 -4.05
C VAL A 472 24.21 -4.18 -5.17
N LEU A 473 23.25 -4.87 -5.81
CA LEU A 473 23.52 -5.73 -6.97
C LEU A 473 24.12 -4.94 -8.14
N PHE A 474 23.53 -3.79 -8.49
CA PHE A 474 24.04 -2.95 -9.58
C PHE A 474 25.44 -2.40 -9.30
N VAL A 475 25.65 -1.83 -8.12
CA VAL A 475 26.95 -1.26 -7.72
C VAL A 475 27.99 -2.37 -7.59
N GLY A 476 27.63 -3.53 -7.02
CA GLY A 476 28.49 -4.68 -6.85
C GLY A 476 28.91 -5.30 -8.19
N ALA A 477 27.97 -5.46 -9.13
CA ALA A 477 28.25 -5.94 -10.47
C ALA A 477 29.19 -5.00 -11.22
N ALA A 478 28.94 -3.68 -11.20
CA ALA A 478 29.79 -2.68 -11.82
C ALA A 478 31.21 -2.67 -11.24
N ALA A 479 31.33 -2.77 -9.89
CA ALA A 479 32.64 -2.86 -9.22
C ALA A 479 33.37 -4.16 -9.54
N GLY A 480 32.68 -5.29 -9.62
CA GLY A 480 33.22 -6.59 -10.01
C GLY A 480 33.75 -6.59 -11.45
N CYS A 481 32.99 -6.08 -12.39
CA CYS A 481 33.43 -5.92 -13.79
C CYS A 481 34.66 -5.03 -13.92
N ALA A 482 34.72 -3.93 -13.15
CA ALA A 482 35.90 -3.06 -13.14
C ALA A 482 37.15 -3.74 -12.55
N ALA A 483 36.98 -4.57 -11.52
CA ALA A 483 38.06 -5.32 -10.89
C ALA A 483 38.63 -6.43 -11.77
N LEU A 484 37.82 -7.02 -12.64
CA LEU A 484 38.21 -8.06 -13.59
C LEU A 484 38.86 -7.49 -14.88
N GLY A 485 39.06 -6.18 -14.96
CA GLY A 485 39.66 -5.54 -16.15
C GLY A 485 38.72 -5.50 -17.36
N LEU A 486 37.49 -5.91 -17.22
CA LEU A 486 36.44 -5.94 -18.25
C LEU A 486 35.95 -4.54 -18.63
N ARG A 487 36.87 -3.57 -18.67
CA ARG A 487 36.56 -2.16 -18.91
C ARG A 487 35.77 -1.88 -20.20
N ARG A 488 36.01 -2.69 -21.23
CA ARG A 488 35.34 -2.57 -22.53
C ARG A 488 33.88 -3.07 -22.49
N TRP A 489 33.57 -3.91 -21.47
CA TRP A 489 32.27 -4.55 -21.32
C TRP A 489 31.36 -3.89 -20.30
N ILE A 490 31.87 -2.90 -19.52
CA ILE A 490 31.00 -2.18 -18.57
C ILE A 490 29.90 -1.38 -19.28
N PRO A 491 30.20 -0.58 -20.34
CA PRO A 491 29.15 0.05 -21.14
C PRO A 491 28.24 -0.98 -21.82
N ALA A 492 28.80 -2.11 -22.28
CA ALA A 492 28.04 -3.20 -22.85
C ALA A 492 27.20 -3.94 -21.82
N GLY A 493 27.70 -4.12 -20.59
CA GLY A 493 26.94 -4.71 -19.47
C GLY A 493 25.83 -3.80 -18.99
N VAL A 494 26.07 -2.50 -18.89
CA VAL A 494 25.02 -1.49 -18.59
C VAL A 494 24.04 -1.40 -19.75
N ALA A 495 24.51 -1.36 -20.99
CA ALA A 495 23.65 -1.37 -22.18
C ALA A 495 22.86 -2.68 -22.30
N PHE A 496 23.45 -3.82 -21.97
CA PHE A 496 22.77 -5.12 -21.93
C PHE A 496 21.75 -5.21 -20.79
N ALA A 497 22.07 -4.70 -19.60
CA ALA A 497 21.12 -4.61 -18.50
C ALA A 497 19.98 -3.62 -18.84
N THR A 498 20.30 -2.48 -19.47
CA THR A 498 19.30 -1.53 -19.97
C THR A 498 18.48 -2.15 -21.11
N LEU A 499 19.12 -2.93 -21.99
CA LEU A 499 18.44 -3.65 -23.07
C LEU A 499 17.54 -4.77 -22.51
N LEU A 500 18.01 -5.52 -21.49
CA LEU A 500 17.19 -6.49 -20.78
C LEU A 500 15.97 -5.82 -20.13
N VAL A 501 16.16 -4.68 -19.48
CA VAL A 501 15.07 -3.91 -18.86
C VAL A 501 14.11 -3.33 -19.89
N LEU A 502 14.59 -2.95 -21.06
CA LEU A 502 13.77 -2.38 -22.14
C LEU A 502 13.18 -3.43 -23.09
N VAL A 503 13.83 -4.59 -23.24
CA VAL A 503 13.46 -5.60 -24.23
C VAL A 503 12.80 -6.83 -23.61
N VAL A 504 13.17 -7.23 -22.39
CA VAL A 504 12.56 -8.42 -21.75
C VAL A 504 11.06 -8.23 -21.49
N PRO A 505 10.56 -7.10 -20.96
CA PRO A 505 9.13 -6.92 -20.80
C PRO A 505 8.35 -6.93 -22.13
N PRO A 506 8.73 -6.18 -23.17
CA PRO A 506 8.01 -6.26 -24.45
C PRO A 506 8.22 -7.59 -25.18
N VAL A 507 9.35 -8.28 -24.99
CA VAL A 507 9.58 -9.62 -25.56
C VAL A 507 8.83 -10.69 -24.76
N SER A 508 8.78 -10.60 -23.45
CA SER A 508 7.93 -11.50 -22.65
C SER A 508 6.44 -11.24 -22.91
N ALA A 509 6.04 -9.97 -23.03
CA ALA A 509 4.68 -9.61 -23.43
C ALA A 509 4.38 -10.05 -24.88
N ALA A 510 5.33 -9.92 -25.80
CA ALA A 510 5.20 -10.42 -27.17
C ALA A 510 5.27 -11.95 -27.25
N TYR A 511 6.07 -12.61 -26.40
CA TYR A 511 6.13 -14.08 -26.30
C TYR A 511 4.88 -14.65 -25.64
N THR A 512 4.36 -14.03 -24.57
CA THR A 512 3.06 -14.41 -23.98
C THR A 512 1.92 -14.11 -24.95
N ALA A 513 1.95 -12.99 -25.65
CA ALA A 513 1.00 -12.71 -26.74
C ALA A 513 1.15 -13.66 -27.93
N HIS A 514 2.36 -14.10 -28.27
CA HIS A 514 2.61 -15.05 -29.36
C HIS A 514 2.35 -16.50 -28.93
N ALA A 515 2.58 -16.86 -27.67
CA ALA A 515 2.18 -18.13 -27.08
C ALA A 515 0.65 -18.20 -26.91
N ALA A 516 0.01 -17.09 -26.56
CA ALA A 516 -1.45 -16.95 -26.56
C ALA A 516 -2.05 -17.02 -27.97
N ARG A 517 -1.35 -16.51 -29.01
CA ARG A 517 -1.75 -16.67 -30.41
C ARG A 517 -1.56 -18.08 -30.96
N ARG A 518 -0.73 -18.91 -30.33
CA ARG A 518 -0.59 -20.34 -30.67
C ARG A 518 -1.56 -21.23 -29.91
N GLN A 519 -2.06 -20.81 -28.77
CA GLN A 519 -3.26 -21.36 -28.13
C GLN A 519 -4.43 -20.55 -28.70
N THR A 520 -5.12 -21.11 -29.66
CA THR A 520 -6.37 -20.63 -30.22
C THR A 520 -7.29 -20.05 -29.13
N HIS A 521 -7.62 -18.76 -29.28
CA HIS A 521 -8.43 -17.87 -28.48
C HIS A 521 -7.66 -17.20 -27.32
N ALA A 522 -7.56 -15.87 -27.41
CA ALA A 522 -7.21 -15.03 -26.26
C ALA A 522 -8.24 -15.34 -25.16
N ALA A 523 -7.77 -15.74 -23.98
CA ALA A 523 -8.67 -15.97 -22.86
C ALA A 523 -9.32 -14.66 -22.47
N VAL A 524 -10.62 -14.66 -22.26
CA VAL A 524 -11.34 -13.51 -21.73
C VAL A 524 -10.91 -13.37 -20.27
N GLU A 525 -10.31 -12.23 -19.92
CA GLU A 525 -9.80 -11.95 -18.58
C GLU A 525 -10.47 -10.70 -18.00
N SER A 526 -10.44 -10.55 -16.69
CA SER A 526 -10.90 -9.36 -16.00
C SER A 526 -10.15 -8.12 -16.50
N GLY A 527 -10.87 -7.02 -16.74
CA GLY A 527 -10.33 -5.79 -17.33
C GLY A 527 -10.37 -5.75 -18.86
N ALA A 528 -10.68 -6.85 -19.54
CA ALA A 528 -10.90 -6.87 -20.98
C ALA A 528 -12.23 -6.20 -21.37
N TYR A 529 -12.32 -5.81 -22.62
CA TYR A 529 -13.55 -5.22 -23.19
C TYR A 529 -14.25 -6.20 -24.12
N VAL A 530 -15.60 -6.18 -24.05
CA VAL A 530 -16.48 -6.99 -24.88
C VAL A 530 -17.48 -6.08 -25.61
N GLN A 531 -17.73 -6.31 -26.86
CA GLN A 531 -18.79 -5.68 -27.63
C GLN A 531 -19.94 -6.68 -27.76
N PHE A 532 -21.11 -6.35 -27.19
CA PHE A 532 -22.22 -7.28 -27.09
C PHE A 532 -23.55 -6.50 -26.96
N GLY A 533 -24.49 -6.75 -27.88
CA GLY A 533 -25.72 -6.00 -28.01
C GLY A 533 -25.56 -4.62 -28.65
N ALA A 534 -26.68 -3.98 -28.96
CA ALA A 534 -26.72 -2.63 -29.52
C ALA A 534 -27.96 -1.86 -29.03
N GLN A 535 -27.78 -0.56 -28.84
CA GLN A 535 -28.89 0.36 -28.53
C GLN A 535 -28.86 1.53 -29.49
N ASP A 536 -30.01 1.87 -30.05
CA ASP A 536 -30.17 2.94 -31.06
C ASP A 536 -29.17 2.83 -32.22
N GLY A 537 -28.88 1.58 -32.65
CA GLY A 537 -27.93 1.27 -33.71
C GLY A 537 -26.44 1.40 -33.33
N GLN A 538 -26.14 1.74 -32.08
CA GLN A 538 -24.77 1.79 -31.58
C GLN A 538 -24.45 0.55 -30.75
N PRO A 539 -23.29 -0.13 -30.98
CA PRO A 539 -22.91 -1.29 -30.23
C PRO A 539 -22.63 -0.93 -28.76
N LEU A 540 -23.10 -1.77 -27.84
CA LEU A 540 -22.84 -1.63 -26.43
C LEU A 540 -21.45 -2.21 -26.09
N GLN A 541 -20.70 -1.42 -25.32
CA GLN A 541 -19.37 -1.75 -24.82
C GLN A 541 -19.45 -2.21 -23.38
N TRP A 542 -18.77 -3.31 -23.07
CA TRP A 542 -18.79 -3.91 -21.75
C TRP A 542 -17.38 -4.12 -21.23
N LEU A 543 -17.19 -3.96 -19.94
CA LEU A 543 -15.96 -4.29 -19.21
C LEU A 543 -16.14 -5.62 -18.51
N VAL A 544 -15.20 -6.53 -18.66
CA VAL A 544 -15.18 -7.80 -17.92
C VAL A 544 -14.80 -7.53 -16.46
N LEU A 545 -15.73 -7.74 -15.53
CA LEU A 545 -15.51 -7.60 -14.09
C LEU A 545 -14.77 -8.81 -13.52
N SER A 546 -15.27 -10.00 -13.84
CA SER A 546 -14.69 -11.26 -13.37
C SER A 546 -14.94 -12.37 -14.38
N VAL A 547 -14.11 -13.40 -14.31
CA VAL A 547 -14.27 -14.64 -15.08
C VAL A 547 -14.18 -15.82 -14.12
N GLU A 548 -15.20 -16.68 -14.15
CA GLU A 548 -15.26 -17.90 -13.36
C GLU A 548 -15.53 -19.10 -14.30
N GLY A 549 -14.53 -19.91 -14.53
CA GLY A 549 -14.58 -20.97 -15.52
C GLY A 549 -14.81 -20.43 -16.93
N ASN A 550 -15.94 -20.74 -17.55
CA ASN A 550 -16.36 -20.23 -18.86
C ASN A 550 -17.44 -19.12 -18.77
N ARG A 551 -17.58 -18.47 -17.64
CA ARG A 551 -18.58 -17.43 -17.37
C ARG A 551 -17.86 -16.09 -17.14
N ALA A 552 -18.20 -15.07 -17.91
CA ALA A 552 -17.71 -13.71 -17.71
C ALA A 552 -18.84 -12.79 -17.24
N MET A 553 -18.61 -12.06 -16.15
CA MET A 553 -19.48 -11.00 -15.69
C MET A 553 -19.07 -9.70 -16.36
N LEU A 554 -19.99 -9.05 -17.02
CA LEU A 554 -19.75 -7.86 -17.86
C LEU A 554 -20.54 -6.68 -17.34
N LEU A 555 -19.87 -5.53 -17.14
CA LEU A 555 -20.52 -4.24 -16.81
C LEU A 555 -20.55 -3.34 -18.03
N CYS A 556 -21.73 -2.85 -18.37
CA CYS A 556 -21.90 -1.89 -19.46
C CYS A 556 -21.14 -0.59 -19.19
N GLN A 557 -20.42 -0.11 -20.18
CA GLN A 557 -19.67 1.15 -20.10
C GLN A 557 -20.50 2.36 -20.53
N THR A 558 -21.65 2.12 -21.16
CA THR A 558 -22.57 3.15 -21.64
C THR A 558 -23.77 3.23 -20.70
N GLN A 559 -24.20 4.44 -20.36
CA GLN A 559 -25.47 4.66 -19.66
C GLN A 559 -26.63 4.33 -20.61
N VAL A 560 -27.34 3.25 -20.31
CA VAL A 560 -28.41 2.75 -21.17
C VAL A 560 -29.76 3.46 -20.94
N ALA A 561 -29.95 4.05 -19.76
CA ALA A 561 -31.16 4.81 -19.42
C ALA A 561 -30.89 5.73 -18.21
N VAL A 562 -31.84 6.61 -17.94
CA VAL A 562 -32.01 7.31 -16.65
C VAL A 562 -33.41 6.97 -16.14
N ARG A 563 -33.49 6.24 -15.02
CA ARG A 563 -34.78 5.74 -14.49
C ARG A 563 -34.78 5.77 -12.96
N SER A 564 -35.96 5.75 -12.37
CA SER A 564 -36.15 5.41 -10.96
C SER A 564 -35.87 3.92 -10.73
N PHE A 565 -35.44 3.59 -9.54
CA PHE A 565 -35.22 2.21 -9.12
C PHE A 565 -36.60 1.51 -8.92
N SER A 566 -37.50 2.15 -8.18
CA SER A 566 -38.84 1.68 -7.95
C SER A 566 -39.82 2.88 -7.79
N ALA A 567 -40.96 2.85 -8.45
CA ALA A 567 -42.01 3.86 -8.34
C ALA A 567 -42.63 3.88 -6.93
N ASP A 568 -42.71 2.73 -6.28
CA ASP A 568 -43.25 2.57 -4.93
C ASP A 568 -42.23 2.95 -3.83
N ASN A 569 -41.09 3.48 -4.24
CA ASN A 569 -40.01 3.88 -3.34
C ASN A 569 -39.47 2.73 -2.45
N SER A 570 -39.54 1.48 -2.91
CA SER A 570 -38.95 0.31 -2.28
C SER A 570 -37.54 0.06 -2.79
N ASN A 571 -36.62 -0.26 -1.90
CA ASN A 571 -35.23 -0.62 -2.26
C ASN A 571 -35.03 -2.12 -2.52
N LEU A 572 -36.10 -2.90 -2.51
CA LEU A 572 -36.07 -4.34 -2.72
C LEU A 572 -35.89 -4.65 -4.21
N TRP A 573 -34.71 -5.18 -4.58
CA TRP A 573 -34.38 -5.44 -5.99
C TRP A 573 -35.36 -6.39 -6.66
N SER A 574 -35.77 -7.45 -5.97
CA SER A 574 -36.69 -8.47 -6.53
C SER A 574 -38.01 -7.90 -7.03
N GLU A 575 -38.47 -6.79 -6.50
CA GLU A 575 -39.77 -6.15 -6.80
C GLU A 575 -39.62 -4.85 -7.60
N SER A 576 -38.39 -4.39 -7.89
CA SER A 576 -38.16 -3.10 -8.50
C SER A 576 -38.62 -3.04 -9.95
N ASP A 577 -39.21 -1.89 -10.33
CA ASP A 577 -39.59 -1.60 -11.72
C ASP A 577 -38.36 -1.62 -12.64
N LEU A 578 -37.22 -1.21 -12.15
CA LEU A 578 -36.00 -1.19 -12.91
C LEU A 578 -35.51 -2.60 -13.26
N ARG A 579 -35.60 -3.56 -12.32
CA ARG A 579 -35.32 -4.98 -12.58
C ARG A 579 -36.28 -5.54 -13.65
N THR A 580 -37.54 -5.26 -13.51
CA THR A 580 -38.57 -5.70 -14.47
C THR A 580 -38.23 -5.19 -15.86
N TRP A 581 -37.93 -3.90 -16.00
CA TRP A 581 -37.54 -3.30 -17.28
C TRP A 581 -36.25 -3.88 -17.86
N LEU A 582 -35.21 -4.09 -17.03
CA LEU A 582 -33.96 -4.67 -17.48
C LEU A 582 -34.10 -6.08 -18.02
N ASN A 583 -34.97 -6.89 -17.41
CA ASN A 583 -35.20 -8.29 -17.82
C ASN A 583 -36.35 -8.45 -18.84
N SER A 584 -37.00 -7.37 -19.28
CA SER A 584 -38.00 -7.36 -20.35
C SER A 584 -37.57 -6.47 -21.51
N ASP A 585 -37.86 -5.18 -21.44
CA ASP A 585 -37.72 -4.23 -22.56
C ASP A 585 -36.27 -4.05 -22.99
N PHE A 586 -35.35 -3.94 -22.03
CA PHE A 586 -33.92 -3.77 -22.33
C PHE A 586 -33.31 -4.99 -23.02
N THR A 587 -33.85 -6.18 -22.84
CA THR A 587 -33.37 -7.39 -23.55
C THR A 587 -33.52 -7.28 -25.08
N ALA A 588 -34.30 -6.35 -25.59
CA ALA A 588 -34.40 -6.05 -27.02
C ALA A 588 -33.08 -5.47 -27.60
N ALA A 589 -32.20 -4.95 -26.76
CA ALA A 589 -30.85 -4.51 -27.16
C ALA A 589 -29.95 -5.67 -27.67
N PHE A 590 -30.35 -6.90 -27.42
CA PHE A 590 -29.58 -8.10 -27.79
C PHE A 590 -30.26 -8.85 -28.94
N SER A 591 -29.50 -9.24 -29.93
CA SER A 591 -29.98 -10.11 -31.02
C SER A 591 -30.40 -11.50 -30.47
N ALA A 592 -31.13 -12.26 -31.27
CA ALA A 592 -31.55 -13.61 -30.88
C ALA A 592 -30.35 -14.51 -30.56
N THR A 593 -29.28 -14.40 -31.35
CA THR A 593 -28.01 -15.14 -31.13
C THR A 593 -27.35 -14.72 -29.81
N GLU A 594 -27.23 -13.42 -29.56
CA GLU A 594 -26.62 -12.91 -28.31
C GLU A 594 -27.41 -13.36 -27.09
N ARG A 595 -28.73 -13.31 -27.13
CA ARG A 595 -29.58 -13.79 -26.02
C ARG A 595 -29.35 -15.26 -25.67
N THR A 596 -29.04 -16.11 -26.65
CA THR A 596 -28.73 -17.53 -26.37
C THR A 596 -27.36 -17.71 -25.70
N CYS A 597 -26.48 -16.72 -25.80
CA CYS A 597 -25.15 -16.71 -25.18
C CYS A 597 -25.16 -16.08 -23.77
N MET A 598 -26.24 -15.38 -23.41
CA MET A 598 -26.39 -14.83 -22.07
C MET A 598 -26.75 -15.94 -21.08
N LEU A 599 -26.14 -15.89 -19.91
CA LEU A 599 -26.35 -16.85 -18.83
C LEU A 599 -27.10 -16.16 -17.70
N SER A 600 -28.20 -16.74 -17.26
CA SER A 600 -28.81 -16.31 -16.00
C SER A 600 -27.90 -16.63 -14.83
N PHE A 601 -27.88 -15.78 -13.85
CA PHE A 601 -27.08 -15.95 -12.64
C PHE A 601 -27.85 -15.51 -11.40
N SER A 602 -27.59 -16.19 -10.31
CA SER A 602 -28.19 -15.90 -9.02
C SER A 602 -27.25 -15.01 -8.21
N HIS A 603 -27.81 -13.96 -7.64
CA HIS A 603 -27.07 -13.05 -6.77
C HIS A 603 -27.89 -12.71 -5.52
N PRO A 604 -27.24 -12.47 -4.36
CA PRO A 604 -27.94 -12.08 -3.14
C PRO A 604 -28.43 -10.63 -3.26
N GLN A 605 -29.61 -10.36 -2.72
CA GLN A 605 -30.13 -8.99 -2.65
C GLN A 605 -29.39 -8.15 -1.60
N LEU A 606 -29.04 -8.77 -0.49
CA LEU A 606 -28.17 -8.19 0.54
C LEU A 606 -26.79 -8.79 0.47
N LEU A 607 -25.80 -7.93 0.56
CA LEU A 607 -24.40 -8.32 0.72
C LEU A 607 -24.04 -8.25 2.19
N SER A 608 -23.42 -9.30 2.71
CA SER A 608 -23.06 -9.36 4.11
C SER A 608 -21.88 -8.47 4.46
N ASP A 609 -22.02 -7.72 5.55
CA ASP A 609 -20.93 -7.01 6.19
C ASP A 609 -21.17 -6.88 7.68
N ALA A 610 -20.22 -7.33 8.47
CA ALA A 610 -20.20 -7.11 9.90
C ALA A 610 -20.05 -5.62 10.29
N ASN A 611 -19.73 -4.76 9.32
CA ASN A 611 -19.51 -3.34 9.51
C ASN A 611 -20.67 -2.47 9.06
N LEU A 612 -21.80 -3.05 8.99
CA LEU A 612 -23.01 -2.39 8.54
C LEU A 612 -23.31 -1.07 9.24
N GLU A 613 -23.01 -0.98 10.51
CA GLU A 613 -23.21 0.22 11.31
C GLU A 613 -22.29 1.39 10.89
N SER A 614 -21.12 1.12 10.34
CA SER A 614 -20.25 2.18 9.83
C SER A 614 -20.87 2.90 8.66
N ALA A 615 -21.72 2.25 7.95
CA ALA A 615 -22.43 2.82 6.84
C ALA A 615 -23.53 3.81 7.28
N THR A 616 -23.99 3.77 8.53
CA THR A 616 -25.01 4.70 9.05
C THR A 616 -24.45 6.08 9.32
N ALA A 617 -23.19 6.20 9.67
CA ALA A 617 -22.59 7.45 10.09
C ALA A 617 -22.27 8.42 8.94
N GLY A 618 -22.89 8.28 7.80
CA GLY A 618 -22.61 9.12 6.64
C GLY A 618 -21.42 8.66 5.84
N ASP A 619 -20.79 7.60 6.22
CA ASP A 619 -19.65 7.06 5.56
C ASP A 619 -20.02 6.18 4.38
N ARG A 620 -19.32 6.30 3.33
CA ARG A 620 -19.83 5.90 2.08
C ARG A 620 -18.79 5.56 1.10
N ASP A 621 -17.58 5.50 1.62
CA ASP A 621 -16.41 5.22 0.84
C ASP A 621 -16.22 3.71 0.72
N LEU A 622 -16.17 3.25 -0.50
CA LEU A 622 -16.05 1.84 -0.84
C LEU A 622 -14.63 1.29 -0.75
N TYR A 623 -13.72 2.10 -0.36
CA TYR A 623 -12.34 1.64 -0.32
C TYR A 623 -11.91 1.08 0.96
N CYS A 624 -12.78 1.14 1.91
CA CYS A 624 -12.51 0.40 3.10
C CYS A 624 -12.69 -1.06 2.76
N ASP A 625 -11.87 -1.87 3.31
CA ASP A 625 -12.01 -3.31 3.35
C ASP A 625 -13.30 -3.78 4.05
N HIS A 626 -14.29 -2.91 4.20
CA HIS A 626 -15.52 -3.11 4.97
C HIS A 626 -16.74 -2.80 4.13
N LEU A 627 -16.82 -3.41 3.01
CA LEU A 627 -18.01 -3.29 2.20
C LEU A 627 -19.19 -3.94 2.92
N PRO A 628 -20.30 -3.22 3.14
CA PRO A 628 -21.51 -3.81 3.70
C PRO A 628 -21.98 -4.98 2.83
N ARG A 629 -22.14 -6.13 3.45
CA ARG A 629 -22.51 -7.35 2.74
C ARG A 629 -23.83 -7.93 3.19
N THR A 630 -24.18 -7.84 4.47
CA THR A 630 -25.46 -8.30 4.99
C THR A 630 -25.99 -7.30 5.98
N CYS A 631 -27.28 -7.01 5.88
CA CYS A 631 -27.95 -6.25 6.89
C CYS A 631 -28.57 -7.17 7.94
N ALA A 632 -27.91 -7.33 9.07
CA ALA A 632 -28.49 -8.02 10.22
C ALA A 632 -29.71 -7.28 10.80
N ALA A 633 -29.82 -5.97 10.56
CA ALA A 633 -30.94 -5.18 11.02
C ALA A 633 -32.20 -5.38 10.14
N ASN A 634 -32.02 -5.71 8.86
CA ASN A 634 -33.14 -6.10 7.98
C ASN A 634 -33.33 -7.62 8.07
N ALA A 635 -33.82 -8.11 9.17
CA ALA A 635 -34.20 -9.51 9.34
C ALA A 635 -35.37 -9.92 8.45
N ASP A 636 -35.82 -9.05 7.54
CA ASP A 636 -36.90 -9.33 6.61
C ASP A 636 -36.43 -10.41 5.63
N GLU A 637 -37.20 -11.50 5.61
CA GLU A 637 -36.97 -12.68 4.77
C GLU A 637 -36.92 -12.33 3.28
N ALA A 638 -37.58 -11.24 2.86
CA ALA A 638 -37.60 -10.77 1.48
C ALA A 638 -36.19 -10.38 0.96
N TYR A 639 -35.32 -9.85 1.80
CA TYR A 639 -33.95 -9.49 1.44
C TYR A 639 -32.96 -10.64 1.49
N GLN A 640 -33.31 -11.73 2.16
CA GLN A 640 -32.41 -12.88 2.35
C GLN A 640 -32.40 -13.82 1.14
N ASN A 641 -33.39 -13.72 0.28
CA ASN A 641 -33.52 -14.57 -0.90
C ASN A 641 -32.56 -14.13 -2.02
N ALA A 642 -31.89 -15.08 -2.62
CA ALA A 642 -31.16 -14.84 -3.85
C ALA A 642 -32.15 -14.62 -5.03
N VAL A 643 -31.81 -13.69 -5.90
CA VAL A 643 -32.58 -13.37 -7.10
C VAL A 643 -31.84 -13.87 -8.33
N THR A 644 -32.56 -14.48 -9.26
CA THR A 644 -31.96 -14.94 -10.52
C THR A 644 -32.41 -14.00 -11.64
N ASP A 645 -31.42 -13.42 -12.32
CA ASP A 645 -31.62 -12.44 -13.39
C ASP A 645 -30.78 -12.79 -14.63
N LEU A 646 -31.24 -12.33 -15.78
CA LEU A 646 -30.45 -12.29 -17.02
C LEU A 646 -29.63 -11.00 -17.11
N VAL A 647 -30.23 -9.90 -16.64
CA VAL A 647 -29.63 -8.57 -16.58
C VAL A 647 -29.91 -7.98 -15.20
N THR A 648 -28.87 -7.50 -14.53
CA THR A 648 -28.98 -6.83 -13.24
C THR A 648 -28.24 -5.49 -13.23
N LEU A 649 -28.22 -4.81 -12.11
CA LEU A 649 -27.27 -3.72 -11.81
C LEU A 649 -26.05 -4.28 -11.08
N PRO A 650 -24.93 -3.59 -11.09
CA PRO A 650 -23.79 -4.01 -10.26
C PRO A 650 -24.15 -3.88 -8.78
N ASP A 651 -23.74 -4.87 -8.03
CA ASP A 651 -23.75 -4.83 -6.57
C ASP A 651 -22.48 -4.17 -6.00
N LEU A 652 -22.44 -3.97 -4.69
CA LEU A 652 -21.28 -3.34 -4.05
C LEU A 652 -19.99 -4.15 -4.20
N THR A 653 -20.05 -5.48 -4.28
CA THR A 653 -18.85 -6.33 -4.50
C THR A 653 -18.26 -6.10 -5.89
N GLN A 654 -19.13 -5.94 -6.88
CA GLN A 654 -18.73 -5.65 -8.27
C GLN A 654 -18.18 -4.22 -8.39
N ILE A 655 -18.71 -3.26 -7.64
CA ILE A 655 -18.15 -1.91 -7.54
C ILE A 655 -16.77 -1.94 -6.89
N GLU A 656 -16.57 -2.72 -5.82
CA GLU A 656 -15.24 -2.92 -5.21
C GLU A 656 -14.24 -3.53 -6.21
N THR A 657 -14.68 -4.50 -6.98
CA THR A 657 -13.88 -5.10 -8.06
C THR A 657 -13.44 -4.07 -9.09
N LEU A 658 -14.34 -3.16 -9.49
CA LEU A 658 -14.01 -2.04 -10.37
C LEU A 658 -12.92 -1.15 -9.79
N TYR A 659 -13.02 -0.81 -8.51
CA TYR A 659 -11.98 -0.03 -7.83
C TYR A 659 -10.64 -0.76 -7.81
N ALA A 660 -10.67 -2.02 -7.42
CA ALA A 660 -9.45 -2.85 -7.33
C ALA A 660 -8.75 -3.00 -8.70
N SER A 661 -9.52 -3.00 -9.79
CA SER A 661 -8.99 -3.07 -11.16
C SER A 661 -8.44 -1.74 -11.68
N GLY A 662 -8.64 -0.63 -10.96
CA GLY A 662 -8.23 0.71 -11.42
C GLY A 662 -9.11 1.30 -12.53
N CYS A 663 -10.22 0.66 -12.89
CA CYS A 663 -11.12 1.12 -13.95
C CYS A 663 -11.97 2.33 -13.55
N GLY A 664 -11.96 2.71 -12.28
CA GLY A 664 -12.72 3.82 -11.74
C GLY A 664 -14.24 3.59 -11.77
N THR A 665 -14.94 4.19 -10.84
CA THR A 665 -16.42 4.13 -10.75
C THR A 665 -17.08 5.42 -11.13
N ALA A 666 -16.32 6.53 -11.22
CA ALA A 666 -16.84 7.83 -11.62
C ALA A 666 -17.36 7.77 -13.05
N ARG A 667 -18.65 8.10 -13.20
CA ARG A 667 -19.34 8.24 -14.47
C ARG A 667 -19.87 9.68 -14.57
N GLY A 668 -20.30 10.12 -15.72
CA GLY A 668 -20.75 11.50 -15.91
C GLY A 668 -21.98 11.93 -15.10
N GLY A 669 -22.53 11.07 -14.26
CA GLY A 669 -23.70 11.33 -13.41
C GLY A 669 -23.82 10.33 -12.26
N LEU A 670 -24.88 10.50 -11.46
CA LEU A 670 -25.31 9.54 -10.45
C LEU A 670 -25.83 8.26 -11.13
N TRP A 671 -25.51 7.08 -10.62
CA TRP A 671 -26.00 5.82 -11.15
C TRP A 671 -26.28 4.75 -10.10
N TRP A 672 -27.26 3.88 -10.39
CA TRP A 672 -27.77 2.88 -9.46
C TRP A 672 -26.85 1.68 -9.29
N THR A 673 -26.87 1.10 -8.09
CA THR A 673 -26.47 -0.29 -7.82
C THR A 673 -27.70 -1.15 -7.50
N ALA A 674 -27.57 -2.48 -7.49
CA ALA A 674 -28.61 -3.39 -7.05
C ALA A 674 -28.71 -3.49 -5.51
N SER A 675 -27.78 -2.88 -4.77
CA SER A 675 -27.65 -3.04 -3.33
C SER A 675 -28.55 -2.05 -2.58
N PRO A 676 -29.44 -2.52 -1.70
CA PRO A 676 -30.28 -1.66 -0.86
C PRO A 676 -29.45 -0.94 0.19
N TYR A 677 -29.95 0.20 0.65
CA TYR A 677 -29.42 0.86 1.86
C TYR A 677 -30.11 0.27 3.09
N PHE A 678 -29.33 -0.30 3.97
CA PHE A 678 -29.80 -1.16 5.05
C PHE A 678 -30.61 -0.47 6.15
N SER A 679 -30.41 0.81 6.40
CA SER A 679 -31.09 1.52 7.49
C SER A 679 -32.41 2.16 7.05
N ASN A 680 -32.77 2.08 5.77
CA ASN A 680 -33.96 2.69 5.24
C ASN A 680 -34.46 1.93 3.99
N GLU A 681 -35.61 1.32 4.07
CA GLU A 681 -36.25 0.53 3.01
C GLU A 681 -36.61 1.32 1.73
N ASN A 682 -36.57 2.64 1.81
CA ASN A 682 -36.86 3.53 0.68
C ASN A 682 -35.55 3.98 -0.06
N MET A 683 -34.39 3.59 0.42
CA MET A 683 -33.09 4.08 -0.12
C MET A 683 -32.29 2.96 -0.75
N VAL A 684 -31.69 3.25 -1.89
CA VAL A 684 -30.80 2.36 -2.66
C VAL A 684 -29.39 2.93 -2.68
N ARG A 685 -28.39 2.08 -2.62
CA ARG A 685 -27.01 2.47 -2.85
C ARG A 685 -26.81 2.91 -4.29
N CYS A 686 -26.08 3.99 -4.46
CA CYS A 686 -25.76 4.55 -5.77
C CYS A 686 -24.38 5.16 -5.79
N VAL A 687 -23.74 5.14 -6.96
CA VAL A 687 -22.44 5.75 -7.20
C VAL A 687 -22.64 7.19 -7.66
N PHE A 688 -21.96 8.11 -6.99
CA PHE A 688 -21.99 9.54 -7.29
C PHE A 688 -20.97 9.91 -8.38
N PRO A 689 -21.07 11.11 -9.00
CA PRO A 689 -20.13 11.54 -10.04
C PRO A 689 -18.67 11.58 -9.61
N ASP A 690 -18.42 11.74 -8.31
CA ASP A 690 -17.08 11.72 -7.69
C ASP A 690 -16.55 10.28 -7.48
N GLY A 691 -17.33 9.26 -7.85
CA GLY A 691 -17.00 7.86 -7.67
C GLY A 691 -17.36 7.30 -6.29
N THR A 692 -17.82 8.11 -5.34
CA THR A 692 -18.22 7.63 -4.01
C THR A 692 -19.56 6.91 -4.06
N VAL A 693 -19.74 5.92 -3.18
CA VAL A 693 -21.02 5.25 -2.99
C VAL A 693 -21.74 5.88 -1.81
N ARG A 694 -22.96 6.34 -2.10
CA ARG A 694 -23.89 6.87 -1.11
C ARG A 694 -25.24 6.21 -1.31
N PHE A 695 -26.31 6.91 -0.98
CA PHE A 695 -27.69 6.42 -1.15
C PHE A 695 -28.63 7.51 -1.67
N ARG A 696 -29.70 7.08 -2.31
CA ARG A 696 -30.81 7.93 -2.81
C ARG A 696 -32.13 7.21 -2.62
N ASP A 697 -33.19 7.99 -2.56
CA ASP A 697 -34.56 7.45 -2.58
C ASP A 697 -34.77 6.62 -3.85
N ALA A 698 -35.38 5.45 -3.72
CA ALA A 698 -35.61 4.52 -4.83
C ALA A 698 -36.49 5.13 -5.95
N LYS A 699 -37.34 6.12 -5.63
CA LYS A 699 -38.14 6.85 -6.58
C LYS A 699 -37.39 7.93 -7.35
N ASP A 700 -36.21 8.36 -6.89
CA ASP A 700 -35.38 9.32 -7.62
C ASP A 700 -34.87 8.68 -8.93
N THR A 701 -34.43 9.50 -9.87
CA THR A 701 -33.88 9.02 -11.12
C THR A 701 -32.33 9.02 -11.08
N ALA A 702 -31.72 7.95 -11.60
CA ALA A 702 -30.29 7.85 -11.78
C ALA A 702 -29.91 7.08 -13.04
N GLY A 703 -28.67 7.14 -13.45
CA GLY A 703 -28.15 6.41 -14.60
C GLY A 703 -28.19 4.90 -14.38
N VAL A 704 -28.42 4.17 -15.44
CA VAL A 704 -28.50 2.72 -15.46
C VAL A 704 -27.30 2.17 -16.24
N TYR A 705 -26.45 1.38 -15.58
CA TYR A 705 -25.31 0.67 -16.15
C TYR A 705 -25.46 -0.82 -15.83
N PRO A 706 -26.05 -1.61 -16.75
CA PRO A 706 -26.40 -2.99 -16.45
C PRO A 706 -25.18 -3.92 -16.40
N VAL A 707 -25.39 -5.04 -15.71
CA VAL A 707 -24.48 -6.20 -15.65
C VAL A 707 -25.15 -7.40 -16.28
N ILE A 708 -24.40 -8.14 -17.11
CA ILE A 708 -24.81 -9.42 -17.70
C ILE A 708 -23.75 -10.49 -17.47
N CYS A 709 -24.13 -11.74 -17.58
CA CYS A 709 -23.21 -12.88 -17.60
C CYS A 709 -23.26 -13.54 -18.99
N VAL A 710 -22.09 -13.75 -19.59
CA VAL A 710 -21.98 -14.43 -20.90
C VAL A 710 -21.00 -15.59 -20.84
N CYS A 711 -21.19 -16.56 -21.75
CA CYS A 711 -20.24 -17.65 -21.94
C CYS A 711 -18.98 -17.12 -22.66
N THR A 712 -17.78 -17.37 -22.11
CA THR A 712 -16.52 -16.92 -22.71
C THR A 712 -16.19 -17.66 -24.01
N ASP A 713 -16.66 -18.89 -24.16
CA ASP A 713 -16.36 -19.77 -25.30
C ASP A 713 -16.93 -19.22 -26.63
N VAL A 714 -17.91 -18.31 -26.55
CA VAL A 714 -18.54 -17.71 -27.72
C VAL A 714 -17.89 -16.40 -28.17
N LEU A 715 -17.01 -15.82 -27.33
CA LEU A 715 -16.28 -14.57 -27.58
C LEU A 715 -14.98 -14.88 -28.35
N THR A 716 -15.09 -15.11 -29.65
CA THR A 716 -14.00 -15.68 -30.46
C THR A 716 -13.27 -14.69 -31.32
N GLU A 717 -13.75 -13.45 -31.48
CA GLU A 717 -13.09 -12.39 -32.21
C GLU A 717 -12.63 -11.26 -31.27
N GLY A 718 -11.57 -10.55 -31.65
CA GLY A 718 -11.00 -9.47 -30.88
C GLY A 718 -9.83 -9.91 -29.98
N ASP A 719 -9.22 -8.95 -29.31
CA ASP A 719 -8.11 -9.14 -28.38
C ASP A 719 -8.39 -8.64 -26.96
N GLY A 720 -9.62 -8.17 -26.73
CA GLY A 720 -10.06 -7.65 -25.44
C GLY A 720 -9.60 -6.23 -25.13
N SER A 721 -8.90 -5.54 -26.02
CA SER A 721 -8.61 -4.12 -25.87
C SER A 721 -9.86 -3.27 -26.15
N LEU A 722 -9.89 -2.03 -25.63
CA LEU A 722 -10.99 -1.10 -25.90
C LEU A 722 -11.16 -0.82 -27.40
N ALA A 723 -10.07 -0.82 -28.17
CA ALA A 723 -10.08 -0.57 -29.61
C ALA A 723 -10.49 -1.81 -30.44
N ASN A 724 -10.32 -3.01 -29.90
CA ASN A 724 -10.61 -4.28 -30.56
C ASN A 724 -11.19 -5.29 -29.55
N SER A 725 -12.35 -4.93 -29.01
CA SER A 725 -13.05 -5.69 -27.98
C SER A 725 -13.43 -7.09 -28.44
N PHE A 726 -13.52 -8.02 -27.50
CA PHE A 726 -14.08 -9.34 -27.78
C PHE A 726 -15.50 -9.23 -28.30
N ARG A 727 -15.86 -10.11 -29.23
CA ARG A 727 -17.21 -10.18 -29.82
C ARG A 727 -17.52 -11.61 -30.30
N LEU A 728 -18.77 -11.86 -30.53
CA LEU A 728 -19.20 -13.10 -31.19
C LEU A 728 -18.61 -13.16 -32.62
N ALA A 729 -18.26 -14.35 -33.08
CA ALA A 729 -17.93 -14.52 -34.48
C ALA A 729 -19.09 -14.04 -35.37
N ALA A 730 -18.77 -13.31 -36.43
CA ALA A 730 -19.77 -12.93 -37.41
C ALA A 730 -20.35 -14.21 -38.05
N SER A 731 -21.66 -14.45 -37.88
CA SER A 731 -22.38 -15.59 -38.45
C SER A 731 -22.56 -15.45 -39.93
#